data_7061e291a2e0dedda7fc0034e5f479c4
#
_entry.id   7061e291a2e0dedda7fc0034e5f479c4
#
_cell.length_a   1.000
_cell.length_b   1.000
_cell.length_c   1.000
_cell.angle_alpha   90.00
_cell.angle_beta   90.00
_cell.angle_gamma   90.00
#
_symmetry.space_group_name_H-M   'P 1'
#
loop_
_entity.id
_entity.type
_entity.pdbx_description
1 polymer ?
#
loop_
_entity_poly.entity_id
_entity_poly.type
_entity_poly.pdbx_seq_one_letter_code
_entity_poly.pdbx_strand_id
1 'polypeptide(L)'
;MKTSSRWLLTLCLLLGVVAATAQPFKLSGSLREMLADNNGNAASRRLADNQSCIRLIMKVTEAQQMASVCNDYGMLMVTDLGYIAVVDVPASNIAKAASDSRVVRMEKEGGFRFCLDEARKTANVNPIVSGESPLPQAYTGKGVIVGVLDGGVQYNHPTFLDANGLPRFRKIWDFDSKDGQPEPVVLTNAADILARQYSNSSCNGVMATNHGSHVAAIAVGSGRHRGMAPESDIIFSDATMNPLSERSFEIYSDYLLTSVKNMTDYATEQQQPLVINISLGNNLGFSTESKLLQEAFGLLTGPGRIIVAANGNEGNVEEMRHYFHSGSNLAESIVLKGESMPMSYDIIWKTSGALSFSLDISMDTDNNTETFSTSQLTDGMLPAVERAAYTMKFLQLDDAPDGKHIYRLRFIPKEARLPFSITAAVTGEQSFEAFSKMLGIVSATPAEGCTISNAYTSAIPGVFPNVVAVGNYCNRVLPNGVEDVVGVMNNSSSWGPTWDGRNKPDVSAPGSIISAGNSYSPRNADEVVESYDIAGSDAKETWVGQSGSSQASPTVAGIVALWLQAKPDLSPDDVFSIIKKTSHAIEPIPNNHSGAGIIDAYAGLLEVLGLPTAVPSLSHHQPGSVSFRLVGDVLYADSAEEGTPVTVYNLTGTVCLKTTIQQGSIALNGLQSGVYAIQLGTAGSTLIRK
;
A
#
# COMPACT_ATOMS: atom_id res chain seq x y z
N MET A 1 -58.56 55.97 -14.60
CA MET A 1 -57.13 56.10 -14.92
C MET A 1 -56.29 56.33 -13.65
N LYS A 2 -56.33 55.45 -12.66
CA LYS A 2 -55.46 55.53 -11.44
C LYS A 2 -54.97 54.18 -10.91
N THR A 3 -54.99 53.15 -11.72
CA THR A 3 -54.55 51.78 -11.32
C THR A 3 -53.34 51.23 -12.07
N SER A 4 -52.88 51.89 -13.14
CA SER A 4 -51.71 51.42 -13.90
C SER A 4 -50.33 51.92 -13.41
N SER A 5 -50.34 52.97 -12.57
CA SER A 5 -49.08 53.55 -12.08
C SER A 5 -48.47 52.82 -10.85
N ARG A 6 -49.29 52.08 -10.10
CA ARG A 6 -48.80 51.29 -8.91
C ARG A 6 -48.12 49.98 -9.28
N TRP A 7 -48.52 49.37 -10.39
CA TRP A 7 -47.91 48.12 -10.87
C TRP A 7 -46.53 48.36 -11.50
N LEU A 8 -46.31 49.51 -12.16
CA LEU A 8 -45.00 49.80 -12.76
C LEU A 8 -43.95 50.11 -11.68
N LEU A 9 -44.34 50.79 -10.56
CA LEU A 9 -43.41 51.07 -9.46
C LEU A 9 -43.04 49.80 -8.69
N THR A 10 -43.98 48.85 -8.52
CA THR A 10 -43.73 47.56 -7.84
C THR A 10 -42.86 46.64 -8.72
N LEU A 11 -43.03 46.68 -10.05
CA LEU A 11 -42.19 45.90 -10.99
C LEU A 11 -40.77 46.48 -11.07
N CYS A 12 -40.62 47.80 -11.03
CA CYS A 12 -39.29 48.43 -10.99
C CYS A 12 -38.56 48.22 -9.66
N LEU A 13 -39.29 48.13 -8.53
CA LEU A 13 -38.74 47.79 -7.21
C LEU A 13 -38.35 46.29 -7.15
N LEU A 14 -39.14 45.40 -7.73
CA LEU A 14 -38.81 43.98 -7.81
C LEU A 14 -37.64 43.70 -8.78
N LEU A 15 -37.53 44.41 -9.92
CA LEU A 15 -36.39 44.28 -10.82
C LEU A 15 -35.15 44.95 -10.25
N GLY A 16 -35.26 46.03 -9.43
CA GLY A 16 -34.14 46.65 -8.74
C GLY A 16 -33.58 45.81 -7.60
N VAL A 17 -34.41 44.99 -6.91
CA VAL A 17 -33.98 44.09 -5.87
C VAL A 17 -33.35 42.83 -6.42
N VAL A 18 -33.76 42.36 -7.61
CA VAL A 18 -33.12 41.19 -8.26
C VAL A 18 -31.77 41.54 -8.89
N ALA A 19 -31.54 42.82 -9.25
CA ALA A 19 -30.24 43.23 -9.75
C ALA A 19 -29.18 43.54 -8.67
N ALA A 20 -29.59 43.63 -7.39
CA ALA A 20 -28.71 44.00 -6.27
C ALA A 20 -28.07 42.78 -5.54
N THR A 21 -28.41 41.52 -5.94
CA THR A 21 -28.00 40.34 -5.16
C THR A 21 -26.93 39.47 -5.83
N ALA A 22 -26.32 39.89 -6.92
CA ALA A 22 -25.30 39.10 -7.63
C ALA A 22 -23.96 39.84 -7.84
N GLN A 23 -23.46 40.52 -6.79
CA GLN A 23 -22.02 40.84 -6.80
C GLN A 23 -21.27 39.57 -6.33
N PRO A 24 -20.38 39.00 -7.14
CA PRO A 24 -19.57 37.85 -6.71
C PRO A 24 -18.73 38.30 -5.50
N PHE A 25 -18.67 37.44 -4.48
CA PHE A 25 -17.82 37.70 -3.33
C PHE A 25 -16.37 37.92 -3.79
N LYS A 26 -15.74 39.01 -3.38
CA LYS A 26 -14.35 39.30 -3.72
C LYS A 26 -13.33 38.39 -3.02
N LEU A 27 -13.72 37.70 -1.94
CA LEU A 27 -12.91 36.71 -1.25
C LEU A 27 -13.48 35.30 -1.52
N SER A 28 -12.59 34.30 -1.80
CA SER A 28 -13.00 32.89 -1.91
C SER A 28 -13.63 32.38 -0.60
N GLY A 29 -14.41 31.30 -0.69
CA GLY A 29 -15.06 30.69 0.48
C GLY A 29 -14.05 30.33 1.56
N SER A 30 -12.98 29.62 1.19
CA SER A 30 -11.87 29.24 2.07
C SER A 30 -11.18 30.43 2.74
N LEU A 31 -11.00 31.54 2.02
CA LEU A 31 -10.38 32.74 2.58
C LEU A 31 -11.32 33.46 3.55
N ARG A 32 -12.64 33.45 3.29
CA ARG A 32 -13.64 34.02 4.21
C ARG A 32 -13.75 33.21 5.49
N GLU A 33 -13.77 31.90 5.40
CA GLU A 33 -13.79 30.98 6.54
C GLU A 33 -12.54 31.16 7.41
N MET A 34 -11.35 31.20 6.79
CA MET A 34 -10.08 31.44 7.49
C MET A 34 -10.04 32.78 8.23
N LEU A 35 -10.68 33.84 7.70
CA LEU A 35 -10.76 35.17 8.34
C LEU A 35 -11.85 35.23 9.42
N ALA A 36 -12.89 34.38 9.34
CA ALA A 36 -13.98 34.32 10.32
C ALA A 36 -13.63 33.45 11.54
N ASP A 37 -12.69 32.52 11.41
CA ASP A 37 -12.35 31.51 12.43
C ASP A 37 -11.45 32.11 13.53
N ASN A 38 -12.05 32.92 14.41
CA ASN A 38 -11.39 33.56 15.55
C ASN A 38 -11.15 32.61 16.74
N ASN A 39 -11.49 31.32 16.64
CA ASN A 39 -11.45 30.35 17.73
C ASN A 39 -10.42 29.22 17.51
N GLY A 40 -9.18 29.44 17.91
CA GLY A 40 -8.41 28.38 18.59
C GLY A 40 -7.52 27.47 17.75
N ASN A 41 -7.57 27.41 16.41
CA ASN A 41 -6.71 26.56 15.58
C ASN A 41 -5.32 27.19 15.31
N ALA A 42 -4.29 26.38 15.06
CA ALA A 42 -2.92 26.84 14.81
C ALA A 42 -2.81 27.84 13.63
N ALA A 43 -3.71 27.77 12.65
CA ALA A 43 -3.83 28.74 11.57
C ALA A 43 -4.34 30.10 12.09
N SER A 44 -5.31 30.11 13.00
CA SER A 44 -5.86 31.33 13.62
C SER A 44 -4.86 32.02 14.56
N ARG A 45 -3.96 31.26 15.20
CA ARG A 45 -2.85 31.84 16.01
C ARG A 45 -1.83 32.56 15.16
N ARG A 46 -1.57 32.12 13.92
CA ARG A 46 -0.71 32.82 12.96
C ARG A 46 -1.34 34.10 12.41
N LEU A 47 -2.68 34.16 12.37
CA LEU A 47 -3.44 35.36 11.95
C LEU A 47 -3.47 36.43 13.05
N ALA A 48 -3.38 36.05 14.32
CA ALA A 48 -3.31 36.96 15.45
C ALA A 48 -1.95 37.67 15.59
N ASP A 49 -0.91 37.12 14.92
CA ASP A 49 0.41 37.76 14.87
C ASP A 49 0.40 38.78 13.73
N ASN A 50 0.41 40.08 14.06
CA ASN A 50 0.35 41.20 13.10
C ASN A 50 1.48 41.24 12.06
N GLN A 51 2.39 40.25 12.08
CA GLN A 51 3.52 40.13 11.15
C GLN A 51 3.36 38.98 10.14
N SER A 52 2.29 38.17 10.20
CA SER A 52 2.12 37.04 9.27
C SER A 52 1.52 37.49 7.94
N CYS A 53 2.25 37.22 6.84
CA CYS A 53 1.73 37.37 5.49
C CYS A 53 1.08 36.05 5.02
N ILE A 54 -0.01 36.18 4.27
CA ILE A 54 -0.72 35.05 3.65
C ILE A 54 -0.50 35.14 2.15
N ARG A 55 0.02 34.07 1.56
CA ARG A 55 0.15 33.91 0.11
C ARG A 55 -1.20 33.58 -0.51
N LEU A 56 -1.62 34.34 -1.51
CA LEU A 56 -2.88 34.15 -2.21
C LEU A 56 -2.78 34.62 -3.68
N ILE A 57 -3.78 34.27 -4.47
CA ILE A 57 -3.94 34.72 -5.85
C ILE A 57 -4.87 35.94 -5.83
N MET A 58 -4.46 37.03 -6.42
CA MET A 58 -5.25 38.25 -6.54
C MET A 58 -5.48 38.61 -8.01
N LYS A 59 -6.70 39.05 -8.33
CA LYS A 59 -7.08 39.60 -9.63
C LYS A 59 -7.47 41.06 -9.46
N VAL A 60 -6.95 41.92 -10.35
CA VAL A 60 -7.31 43.34 -10.45
C VAL A 60 -8.10 43.60 -11.73
N THR A 61 -8.76 44.78 -11.80
CA THR A 61 -9.55 45.18 -12.96
C THR A 61 -8.69 45.44 -14.19
N GLU A 62 -7.51 46.01 -14.00
CA GLU A 62 -6.56 46.36 -15.06
C GLU A 62 -5.13 46.03 -14.63
N ALA A 63 -4.31 45.48 -15.53
CA ALA A 63 -2.94 45.05 -15.23
C ALA A 63 -2.05 46.15 -14.61
N GLN A 64 -2.15 47.38 -15.11
CA GLN A 64 -1.37 48.53 -14.59
C GLN A 64 -1.69 48.90 -13.14
N GLN A 65 -2.78 48.41 -12.58
CA GLN A 65 -3.18 48.67 -11.18
C GLN A 65 -2.53 47.70 -10.20
N MET A 66 -2.01 46.57 -10.64
CA MET A 66 -1.47 45.51 -9.78
C MET A 66 -0.39 46.04 -8.85
N ALA A 67 0.62 46.69 -9.39
CA ALA A 67 1.74 47.25 -8.59
C ALA A 67 1.27 48.30 -7.58
N SER A 68 0.30 49.17 -7.96
CA SER A 68 -0.21 50.20 -7.05
C SER A 68 -1.04 49.61 -5.92
N VAL A 69 -1.87 48.60 -6.20
CA VAL A 69 -2.63 47.87 -5.17
C VAL A 69 -1.68 47.17 -4.20
N CYS A 70 -0.64 46.48 -4.71
CA CYS A 70 0.34 45.84 -3.85
C CYS A 70 1.04 46.87 -2.91
N ASN A 71 1.43 48.01 -3.41
CA ASN A 71 2.07 49.08 -2.62
C ASN A 71 1.12 49.66 -1.56
N ASP A 72 -0.14 49.96 -1.94
CA ASP A 72 -1.12 50.57 -1.05
C ASP A 72 -1.48 49.69 0.16
N TYR A 73 -1.39 48.37 0.00
CA TYR A 73 -1.74 47.38 1.04
C TYR A 73 -0.53 46.61 1.60
N GLY A 74 0.71 47.04 1.27
CA GLY A 74 1.93 46.42 1.78
C GLY A 74 2.10 44.97 1.38
N MET A 75 1.67 44.60 0.16
CA MET A 75 1.79 43.26 -0.38
C MET A 75 3.10 43.06 -1.11
N LEU A 76 3.71 41.89 -0.96
CA LEU A 76 4.85 41.48 -1.78
C LEU A 76 4.35 40.70 -3.00
N MET A 77 4.61 41.19 -4.19
CA MET A 77 4.30 40.49 -5.43
C MET A 77 5.32 39.36 -5.66
N VAL A 78 4.83 38.11 -5.75
CA VAL A 78 5.66 36.90 -5.92
C VAL A 78 5.71 36.47 -7.38
N THR A 79 4.56 36.53 -8.06
CA THR A 79 4.43 36.17 -9.49
C THR A 79 3.48 37.16 -10.15
N ASP A 80 3.87 37.76 -11.27
CA ASP A 80 3.07 38.72 -12.03
C ASP A 80 2.63 38.09 -13.37
N LEU A 81 1.30 38.02 -13.59
CA LEU A 81 0.68 37.60 -14.84
C LEU A 81 -0.17 38.76 -15.46
N GLY A 82 0.14 39.97 -15.10
CA GLY A 82 -0.55 41.21 -15.52
C GLY A 82 -1.73 41.52 -14.59
N TYR A 83 -2.96 41.18 -14.97
CA TYR A 83 -4.14 41.44 -14.14
C TYR A 83 -4.42 40.37 -13.08
N ILE A 84 -3.63 39.32 -13.03
CA ILE A 84 -3.59 38.30 -11.96
C ILE A 84 -2.17 38.22 -11.43
N ALA A 85 -2.02 38.12 -10.10
CA ALA A 85 -0.73 37.91 -9.46
C ALA A 85 -0.83 36.98 -8.26
N VAL A 86 0.29 36.32 -7.94
CA VAL A 86 0.48 35.67 -6.63
C VAL A 86 1.12 36.74 -5.72
N VAL A 87 0.49 36.99 -4.58
CA VAL A 87 0.90 38.06 -3.66
C VAL A 87 0.95 37.52 -2.21
N ASP A 88 1.95 37.99 -1.46
CA ASP A 88 1.99 37.82 -0.01
C ASP A 88 1.36 39.05 0.64
N VAL A 89 0.22 38.85 1.29
CA VAL A 89 -0.59 39.92 1.88
C VAL A 89 -0.53 39.85 3.41
N PRO A 90 -0.23 40.95 4.11
CA PRO A 90 -0.40 41.00 5.56
C PRO A 90 -1.86 40.62 5.92
N ALA A 91 -2.03 39.68 6.84
CA ALA A 91 -3.36 39.18 7.19
C ALA A 91 -4.36 40.28 7.57
N SER A 92 -3.91 41.30 8.28
CA SER A 92 -4.67 42.51 8.66
C SER A 92 -5.15 43.36 7.49
N ASN A 93 -4.55 43.24 6.31
CA ASN A 93 -4.85 44.04 5.13
C ASN A 93 -5.75 43.34 4.10
N ILE A 94 -6.00 42.01 4.24
CA ILE A 94 -6.80 41.24 3.27
C ILE A 94 -8.22 41.82 3.10
N ALA A 95 -8.93 42.08 4.21
CA ALA A 95 -10.28 42.61 4.16
C ALA A 95 -10.32 44.04 3.58
N LYS A 96 -9.32 44.88 3.88
CA LYS A 96 -9.19 46.23 3.34
C LYS A 96 -8.91 46.20 1.84
N ALA A 97 -7.98 45.36 1.40
CA ALA A 97 -7.65 45.20 -0.01
C ALA A 97 -8.83 44.65 -0.81
N ALA A 98 -9.58 43.71 -0.27
CA ALA A 98 -10.81 43.19 -0.88
C ALA A 98 -11.88 44.27 -1.06
N SER A 99 -11.90 45.29 -0.22
CA SER A 99 -12.85 46.43 -0.34
C SER A 99 -12.47 47.44 -1.43
N ASP A 100 -11.24 47.37 -1.93
CA ASP A 100 -10.78 48.27 -3.02
C ASP A 100 -11.49 47.95 -4.34
N SER A 101 -11.94 48.99 -5.06
CA SER A 101 -12.64 48.81 -6.34
C SER A 101 -11.76 48.24 -7.45
N ARG A 102 -10.44 48.42 -7.36
CA ARG A 102 -9.45 47.86 -8.28
C ARG A 102 -9.29 46.34 -8.12
N VAL A 103 -9.58 45.76 -6.92
CA VAL A 103 -9.50 44.36 -6.64
C VAL A 103 -10.80 43.66 -7.06
N VAL A 104 -10.70 42.70 -7.98
CA VAL A 104 -11.83 41.93 -8.47
C VAL A 104 -12.05 40.70 -7.57
N ARG A 105 -10.97 39.97 -7.21
CA ARG A 105 -11.04 38.76 -6.43
C ARG A 105 -9.71 38.43 -5.76
N MET A 106 -9.77 37.83 -4.59
CA MET A 106 -8.65 37.25 -3.86
C MET A 106 -9.01 35.81 -3.47
N GLU A 107 -8.14 34.88 -3.80
CA GLU A 107 -8.35 33.45 -3.59
C GLU A 107 -7.18 32.83 -2.86
N LYS A 108 -7.49 32.04 -1.85
CA LYS A 108 -6.57 31.06 -1.29
C LYS A 108 -7.26 29.71 -1.42
N GLU A 109 -6.83 28.96 -2.40
CA GLU A 109 -7.25 27.56 -2.53
C GLU A 109 -6.56 26.70 -1.47
N GLY A 110 -7.21 25.61 -1.06
CA GLY A 110 -6.58 24.55 -0.28
C GLY A 110 -5.41 23.95 -1.07
N GLY A 111 -4.39 23.47 -0.39
CA GLY A 111 -3.24 22.85 -1.04
C GLY A 111 -3.68 21.75 -2.00
N PHE A 112 -3.11 21.73 -3.20
CA PHE A 112 -3.25 20.61 -4.11
C PHE A 112 -2.66 19.38 -3.44
N ARG A 113 -3.45 18.32 -3.29
CA ARG A 113 -3.00 17.01 -2.78
C ARG A 113 -2.92 16.07 -3.96
N PHE A 114 -1.84 15.30 -4.00
CA PHE A 114 -1.74 14.17 -4.91
C PHE A 114 -2.76 13.13 -4.42
N CYS A 115 -3.71 12.77 -5.27
CA CYS A 115 -4.68 11.71 -5.03
C CYS A 115 -4.01 10.34 -5.20
N LEU A 116 -4.73 9.24 -4.96
CA LEU A 116 -4.32 7.82 -5.01
C LEU A 116 -3.54 7.40 -6.27
N ASP A 117 -3.45 8.30 -7.18
CA ASP A 117 -2.68 8.27 -8.41
C ASP A 117 -1.21 7.87 -8.23
N GLU A 118 -0.61 8.14 -7.04
CA GLU A 118 0.79 7.80 -6.79
C GLU A 118 1.06 6.29 -6.74
N ALA A 119 0.17 5.48 -6.16
CA ALA A 119 0.35 4.02 -6.15
C ALA A 119 0.22 3.44 -7.55
N ARG A 120 -0.80 3.86 -8.30
CA ARG A 120 -1.02 3.44 -9.69
C ARG A 120 0.07 3.93 -10.63
N LYS A 121 0.60 5.13 -10.38
CA LYS A 121 1.72 5.70 -11.14
C LYS A 121 3.02 4.96 -10.84
N THR A 122 3.34 4.72 -9.56
CA THR A 122 4.53 3.99 -9.14
C THR A 122 4.53 2.55 -9.67
N ALA A 123 3.38 1.87 -9.66
CA ALA A 123 3.22 0.53 -10.20
C ALA A 123 2.91 0.49 -11.71
N ASN A 124 2.95 1.64 -12.41
CA ASN A 124 2.76 1.77 -13.85
C ASN A 124 1.41 1.19 -14.36
N VAL A 125 0.32 1.39 -13.61
CA VAL A 125 -1.04 0.88 -13.94
C VAL A 125 -1.79 1.79 -14.90
N ASN A 126 -1.56 3.11 -14.86
CA ASN A 126 -2.35 4.08 -15.61
C ASN A 126 -2.38 3.84 -17.13
N PRO A 127 -1.24 3.51 -17.80
CA PRO A 127 -1.25 3.19 -19.23
C PRO A 127 -2.14 2.00 -19.59
N ILE A 128 -2.28 1.03 -18.69
CA ILE A 128 -3.11 -0.17 -18.89
C ILE A 128 -4.58 0.21 -18.94
N VAL A 129 -5.03 0.97 -17.94
CA VAL A 129 -6.45 1.33 -17.78
C VAL A 129 -6.88 2.38 -18.79
N SER A 130 -5.96 3.21 -19.30
CA SER A 130 -6.22 4.11 -20.43
C SER A 130 -6.12 3.44 -21.81
N GLY A 131 -5.56 2.24 -21.89
CA GLY A 131 -5.37 1.53 -23.15
C GLY A 131 -4.32 2.19 -24.05
N GLU A 132 -3.23 2.66 -23.47
CA GLU A 132 -2.16 3.31 -24.23
C GLU A 132 -1.47 2.33 -25.19
N SER A 133 -1.14 2.85 -26.37
CA SER A 133 -0.40 2.06 -27.39
C SER A 133 0.93 1.51 -26.80
N PRO A 134 1.32 0.26 -27.09
CA PRO A 134 0.79 -0.64 -28.12
C PRO A 134 -0.32 -1.60 -27.64
N LEU A 135 -0.98 -1.33 -26.51
CA LEU A 135 -2.06 -2.19 -26.02
C LEU A 135 -3.23 -2.23 -27.02
N PRO A 136 -3.84 -3.42 -27.28
CA PRO A 136 -4.96 -3.55 -28.19
C PRO A 136 -6.27 -2.95 -27.64
N GLN A 137 -6.35 -2.77 -26.31
CA GLN A 137 -7.51 -2.21 -25.61
C GLN A 137 -7.10 -1.77 -24.20
N ALA A 138 -8.00 -1.10 -23.50
CA ALA A 138 -7.91 -0.87 -22.07
C ALA A 138 -8.17 -2.18 -21.29
N TYR A 139 -7.43 -2.38 -20.20
CA TYR A 139 -7.64 -3.49 -19.26
C TYR A 139 -7.98 -2.92 -17.89
N THR A 140 -9.11 -3.34 -17.34
CA THR A 140 -9.70 -2.78 -16.12
C THR A 140 -10.06 -3.85 -15.09
N GLY A 141 -9.71 -5.11 -15.37
CA GLY A 141 -10.06 -6.29 -14.59
C GLY A 141 -11.43 -6.88 -14.93
N LYS A 142 -12.09 -6.38 -15.98
CA LYS A 142 -13.41 -6.85 -16.41
C LYS A 142 -13.38 -8.33 -16.75
N GLY A 143 -14.33 -9.09 -16.18
CA GLY A 143 -14.43 -10.54 -16.38
C GLY A 143 -13.51 -11.36 -15.49
N VAL A 144 -12.78 -10.72 -14.55
CA VAL A 144 -11.94 -11.37 -13.54
C VAL A 144 -12.56 -11.17 -12.17
N ILE A 145 -12.57 -12.22 -11.36
CA ILE A 145 -13.00 -12.15 -9.96
C ILE A 145 -11.78 -11.81 -9.09
N VAL A 146 -11.94 -10.80 -8.24
CA VAL A 146 -11.01 -10.51 -7.15
C VAL A 146 -11.64 -10.93 -5.83
N GLY A 147 -11.06 -11.94 -5.20
CA GLY A 147 -11.41 -12.38 -3.86
C GLY A 147 -10.59 -11.61 -2.82
N VAL A 148 -11.24 -11.10 -1.79
CA VAL A 148 -10.57 -10.46 -0.65
C VAL A 148 -10.92 -11.21 0.62
N LEU A 149 -9.90 -11.74 1.30
CA LEU A 149 -10.02 -12.38 2.59
C LEU A 149 -9.45 -11.43 3.64
N ASP A 150 -10.34 -10.82 4.43
CA ASP A 150 -10.00 -9.76 5.37
C ASP A 150 -11.15 -9.53 6.35
N GLY A 151 -11.10 -8.45 7.14
CA GLY A 151 -12.18 -8.03 8.03
C GLY A 151 -12.42 -6.53 7.97
N GLY A 152 -13.67 -6.11 8.30
CA GLY A 152 -14.00 -4.70 8.43
C GLY A 152 -14.30 -3.97 7.12
N VAL A 153 -15.06 -4.57 6.22
CA VAL A 153 -15.53 -3.92 4.97
C VAL A 153 -16.83 -3.17 5.18
N GLN A 154 -16.89 -1.94 4.68
CA GLN A 154 -18.12 -1.19 4.49
C GLN A 154 -18.66 -1.47 3.09
N TYR A 155 -19.71 -2.30 2.98
CA TYR A 155 -20.27 -2.76 1.71
C TYR A 155 -20.99 -1.67 0.93
N ASN A 156 -21.54 -0.68 1.61
CA ASN A 156 -22.23 0.47 1.00
C ASN A 156 -21.31 1.68 0.75
N HIS A 157 -19.99 1.52 0.89
CA HIS A 157 -19.06 2.59 0.52
C HIS A 157 -19.14 2.85 -1.00
N PRO A 158 -19.24 4.12 -1.46
CA PRO A 158 -19.45 4.46 -2.88
C PRO A 158 -18.43 3.84 -3.84
N THR A 159 -17.19 3.60 -3.38
CA THR A 159 -16.13 2.96 -4.19
C THR A 159 -16.45 1.52 -4.61
N PHE A 160 -17.40 0.86 -3.92
CA PHE A 160 -17.84 -0.51 -4.20
C PHE A 160 -19.19 -0.58 -4.91
N LEU A 161 -19.77 0.56 -5.24
CA LEU A 161 -21.05 0.60 -5.95
C LEU A 161 -20.85 0.76 -7.46
N ASP A 162 -21.77 0.22 -8.24
CA ASP A 162 -21.84 0.45 -9.67
C ASP A 162 -22.56 1.80 -10.00
N ALA A 163 -22.71 2.11 -11.28
CA ALA A 163 -23.36 3.34 -11.73
C ALA A 163 -24.84 3.44 -11.33
N ASN A 164 -25.48 2.34 -10.94
CA ASN A 164 -26.87 2.27 -10.48
C ASN A 164 -26.97 2.32 -8.94
N GLY A 165 -25.84 2.46 -8.24
CA GLY A 165 -25.77 2.43 -6.77
C GLY A 165 -25.90 1.02 -6.17
N LEU A 166 -25.73 -0.03 -6.97
CA LEU A 166 -25.75 -1.42 -6.49
C LEU A 166 -24.34 -1.90 -6.14
N PRO A 167 -24.19 -2.73 -5.10
CA PRO A 167 -22.88 -3.25 -4.71
C PRO A 167 -22.30 -4.16 -5.80
N ARG A 168 -20.99 -4.01 -6.03
CA ARG A 168 -20.23 -4.85 -6.96
C ARG A 168 -19.78 -6.17 -6.32
N PHE A 169 -20.06 -6.37 -5.03
CA PHE A 169 -19.88 -7.65 -4.36
C PHE A 169 -20.86 -8.68 -4.93
N ARG A 170 -20.32 -9.79 -5.44
CA ARG A 170 -21.10 -10.89 -6.01
C ARG A 170 -21.47 -11.95 -4.98
N LYS A 171 -20.56 -12.17 -4.02
CA LYS A 171 -20.79 -13.12 -2.92
C LYS A 171 -19.94 -12.72 -1.72
N ILE A 172 -20.52 -12.88 -0.54
CA ILE A 172 -19.87 -12.60 0.72
C ILE A 172 -20.08 -13.82 1.64
N TRP A 173 -19.01 -14.27 2.26
CA TRP A 173 -19.02 -15.23 3.36
C TRP A 173 -18.62 -14.51 4.64
N ASP A 174 -19.59 -14.28 5.51
CA ASP A 174 -19.41 -13.56 6.77
C ASP A 174 -19.39 -14.57 7.92
N PHE A 175 -18.21 -14.90 8.41
CA PHE A 175 -18.01 -15.81 9.53
C PHE A 175 -18.27 -15.17 10.90
N ASP A 176 -18.58 -13.89 10.95
CA ASP A 176 -18.97 -13.19 12.16
C ASP A 176 -20.41 -13.58 12.56
N SER A 177 -20.59 -14.81 13.00
CA SER A 177 -21.86 -15.19 13.60
C SER A 177 -21.83 -14.85 15.08
N LYS A 178 -22.75 -13.99 15.51
CA LYS A 178 -22.98 -13.66 16.93
C LYS A 178 -23.31 -14.89 17.79
N ASP A 179 -23.57 -16.01 17.18
CA ASP A 179 -24.10 -17.22 17.81
C ASP A 179 -23.09 -18.37 17.94
N GLY A 180 -21.80 -18.12 17.66
CA GLY A 180 -20.75 -19.13 17.76
C GLY A 180 -20.90 -20.30 16.78
N GLN A 181 -21.63 -20.13 15.68
CA GLN A 181 -21.80 -21.14 14.64
C GLN A 181 -20.57 -21.13 13.72
N PRO A 182 -20.06 -22.30 13.32
CA PRO A 182 -18.89 -22.41 12.44
C PRO A 182 -19.19 -22.05 10.98
N GLU A 183 -20.48 -21.99 10.60
CA GLU A 183 -20.89 -21.73 9.22
C GLU A 183 -21.06 -20.24 8.96
N PRO A 184 -20.56 -19.72 7.83
CA PRO A 184 -20.70 -18.30 7.50
C PRO A 184 -22.14 -17.94 7.11
N VAL A 185 -22.54 -16.71 7.40
CA VAL A 185 -23.68 -16.09 6.72
C VAL A 185 -23.29 -15.79 5.28
N VAL A 186 -24.03 -16.33 4.31
CA VAL A 186 -23.72 -16.16 2.88
C VAL A 186 -24.69 -15.15 2.27
N LEU A 187 -24.14 -14.03 1.75
CA LEU A 187 -24.90 -13.00 1.06
C LEU A 187 -24.61 -13.06 -0.45
N THR A 188 -25.65 -13.13 -1.26
CA THR A 188 -25.53 -13.29 -2.73
C THR A 188 -26.33 -12.27 -3.53
N ASN A 189 -27.22 -11.50 -2.88
CA ASN A 189 -28.01 -10.51 -3.58
C ASN A 189 -27.71 -9.09 -3.07
N ALA A 190 -27.86 -8.12 -3.96
CA ALA A 190 -27.54 -6.73 -3.70
C ALA A 190 -28.32 -6.11 -2.51
N ALA A 191 -29.58 -6.50 -2.36
CA ALA A 191 -30.44 -5.95 -1.30
C ALA A 191 -29.97 -6.40 0.09
N ASP A 192 -29.62 -7.68 0.25
CA ASP A 192 -29.13 -8.22 1.52
C ASP A 192 -27.74 -7.64 1.87
N ILE A 193 -26.87 -7.48 0.85
CA ILE A 193 -25.55 -6.86 1.03
C ILE A 193 -25.67 -5.41 1.48
N LEU A 194 -26.57 -4.62 0.84
CA LEU A 194 -26.82 -3.23 1.25
C LEU A 194 -27.48 -3.15 2.63
N ALA A 195 -28.40 -4.08 2.94
CA ALA A 195 -29.03 -4.14 4.24
C ALA A 195 -28.06 -4.51 5.36
N ARG A 196 -27.03 -5.32 5.07
CA ARG A 196 -25.95 -5.65 6.01
C ARG A 196 -25.05 -4.45 6.30
N GLN A 197 -24.88 -3.52 5.35
CA GLN A 197 -24.08 -2.29 5.40
C GLN A 197 -22.56 -2.51 5.53
N TYR A 198 -22.12 -3.33 6.47
CA TYR A 198 -20.71 -3.60 6.74
C TYR A 198 -20.51 -4.98 7.33
N SER A 199 -19.30 -5.53 7.22
CA SER A 199 -18.90 -6.73 7.95
C SER A 199 -18.74 -6.37 9.44
N ASN A 200 -19.34 -7.20 10.28
CA ASN A 200 -19.36 -6.96 11.72
C ASN A 200 -18.26 -7.77 12.41
N SER A 201 -17.04 -7.69 11.94
CA SER A 201 -15.90 -8.31 12.61
C SER A 201 -15.64 -7.61 13.94
N SER A 202 -16.46 -7.93 14.95
CA SER A 202 -16.28 -7.45 16.31
C SER A 202 -15.71 -8.55 17.19
N CYS A 203 -14.50 -8.35 17.67
CA CYS A 203 -13.99 -9.12 18.80
C CYS A 203 -14.36 -8.40 20.09
N ASN A 204 -15.21 -9.00 20.95
CA ASN A 204 -15.63 -8.45 22.26
C ASN A 204 -16.25 -7.04 22.23
N GLY A 205 -17.10 -6.73 21.24
CA GLY A 205 -17.68 -5.39 21.11
C GLY A 205 -16.65 -4.32 20.73
N VAL A 206 -15.44 -4.72 20.36
CA VAL A 206 -14.42 -3.86 19.77
C VAL A 206 -14.55 -3.98 18.26
N MET A 207 -15.08 -2.95 17.70
CA MET A 207 -15.59 -2.81 16.35
C MET A 207 -14.62 -3.07 15.22
N ALA A 208 -15.23 -3.38 14.08
CA ALA A 208 -14.66 -3.43 12.74
C ALA A 208 -13.54 -2.43 12.51
N THR A 209 -12.45 -2.91 11.94
CA THR A 209 -11.34 -2.07 11.50
C THR A 209 -11.67 -1.40 10.17
N ASN A 210 -10.84 -0.44 9.74
CA ASN A 210 -10.88 0.08 8.37
C ASN A 210 -10.23 -0.87 7.36
N HIS A 211 -9.54 -1.92 7.83
CA HIS A 211 -8.54 -2.67 7.06
C HIS A 211 -9.12 -3.33 5.82
N GLY A 212 -10.20 -4.10 5.93
CA GLY A 212 -10.80 -4.77 4.79
C GLY A 212 -11.35 -3.83 3.72
N SER A 213 -11.97 -2.68 4.13
CA SER A 213 -12.39 -1.64 3.18
C SER A 213 -11.21 -1.08 2.42
N HIS A 214 -10.11 -0.79 3.14
CA HIS A 214 -8.90 -0.22 2.59
C HIS A 214 -8.25 -1.14 1.55
N VAL A 215 -8.06 -2.39 1.93
CA VAL A 215 -7.46 -3.46 1.11
C VAL A 215 -8.31 -3.74 -0.14
N ALA A 216 -9.63 -3.93 0.02
CA ALA A 216 -10.51 -4.19 -1.11
C ALA A 216 -10.53 -3.02 -2.11
N ALA A 217 -10.55 -1.77 -1.62
CA ALA A 217 -10.58 -0.60 -2.50
C ALA A 217 -9.25 -0.37 -3.23
N ILE A 218 -8.10 -0.74 -2.65
CA ILE A 218 -6.81 -0.72 -3.37
C ILE A 218 -6.85 -1.67 -4.58
N ALA A 219 -7.36 -2.89 -4.39
CA ALA A 219 -7.44 -3.85 -5.49
C ALA A 219 -8.46 -3.43 -6.55
N VAL A 220 -9.70 -3.10 -6.13
CA VAL A 220 -10.86 -3.05 -7.04
C VAL A 220 -11.75 -1.81 -6.88
N GLY A 221 -11.38 -0.84 -6.07
CA GLY A 221 -12.19 0.37 -5.87
C GLY A 221 -12.45 1.12 -7.17
N SER A 222 -13.64 1.71 -7.29
CA SER A 222 -14.01 2.61 -8.39
C SER A 222 -14.23 4.05 -7.86
N GLY A 223 -14.35 5.02 -8.72
CA GLY A 223 -14.66 6.39 -8.29
C GLY A 223 -13.44 7.22 -7.89
N ARG A 224 -13.51 7.92 -6.74
CA ARG A 224 -12.57 8.97 -6.33
C ARG A 224 -11.12 8.47 -6.21
N HIS A 225 -10.87 7.52 -5.36
CA HIS A 225 -9.57 6.87 -5.20
C HIS A 225 -9.63 5.49 -5.87
N ARG A 226 -9.36 5.49 -7.15
CA ARG A 226 -9.58 4.34 -8.02
C ARG A 226 -8.53 3.25 -7.80
N GLY A 227 -8.95 2.03 -7.48
CA GLY A 227 -8.09 0.85 -7.34
C GLY A 227 -7.42 0.41 -8.64
N MET A 228 -6.66 -0.67 -8.57
CA MET A 228 -5.87 -1.19 -9.70
C MET A 228 -6.75 -1.79 -10.79
N ALA A 229 -7.75 -2.63 -10.42
CA ALA A 229 -8.66 -3.34 -11.32
C ALA A 229 -10.13 -2.94 -11.07
N PRO A 230 -10.53 -1.71 -11.44
CA PRO A 230 -11.79 -1.11 -10.99
C PRO A 230 -13.07 -1.71 -11.59
N GLU A 231 -12.98 -2.59 -12.59
CA GLU A 231 -14.14 -3.27 -13.19
C GLU A 231 -14.19 -4.77 -12.91
N SER A 232 -13.32 -5.27 -12.00
CA SER A 232 -13.39 -6.66 -11.54
C SER A 232 -14.65 -6.93 -10.73
N ASP A 233 -15.17 -8.14 -10.82
CA ASP A 233 -16.16 -8.66 -9.89
C ASP A 233 -15.50 -8.89 -8.52
N ILE A 234 -16.22 -8.61 -7.41
CA ILE A 234 -15.70 -8.67 -6.06
C ILE A 234 -16.38 -9.83 -5.31
N ILE A 235 -15.59 -10.68 -4.67
CA ILE A 235 -16.07 -11.59 -3.64
C ILE A 235 -15.29 -11.34 -2.36
N PHE A 236 -15.93 -11.55 -1.21
CA PHE A 236 -15.33 -11.22 0.07
C PHE A 236 -15.58 -12.35 1.08
N SER A 237 -14.56 -12.66 1.89
CA SER A 237 -14.71 -13.51 3.05
C SER A 237 -14.21 -12.79 4.29
N ASP A 238 -15.11 -12.56 5.24
CA ASP A 238 -14.77 -12.08 6.57
C ASP A 238 -14.48 -13.30 7.45
N ALA A 239 -13.20 -13.62 7.59
CA ALA A 239 -12.73 -14.76 8.38
C ALA A 239 -11.97 -14.32 9.63
N THR A 240 -12.17 -13.08 10.08
CA THR A 240 -11.35 -12.47 11.14
C THR A 240 -11.78 -12.86 12.55
N MET A 241 -12.79 -13.73 12.72
CA MET A 241 -13.34 -14.02 14.04
C MET A 241 -13.06 -15.41 14.52
N ASN A 242 -12.64 -15.49 15.77
CA ASN A 242 -12.74 -16.70 16.57
C ASN A 242 -13.94 -16.58 17.52
N PRO A 243 -15.06 -17.24 17.24
CA PRO A 243 -16.22 -17.20 18.11
C PRO A 243 -15.96 -17.87 19.47
N LEU A 244 -14.86 -18.61 19.61
CA LEU A 244 -14.52 -19.36 20.81
C LEU A 244 -13.45 -18.69 21.68
N SER A 245 -12.86 -17.57 21.25
CA SER A 245 -11.81 -16.87 21.97
C SER A 245 -12.19 -15.42 22.25
N GLU A 246 -12.41 -15.12 23.51
CA GLU A 246 -12.70 -13.76 23.98
C GLU A 246 -11.50 -12.80 23.84
N ARG A 247 -10.32 -13.22 23.31
CA ARG A 247 -9.07 -12.49 23.50
C ARG A 247 -8.13 -12.37 22.30
N SER A 248 -8.43 -12.93 21.12
CA SER A 248 -7.47 -12.84 20.01
C SER A 248 -8.09 -12.48 18.67
N PHE A 249 -7.42 -11.58 17.94
CA PHE A 249 -7.63 -11.32 16.52
C PHE A 249 -6.97 -12.43 15.66
N GLU A 250 -7.04 -13.69 16.09
CA GLU A 250 -6.40 -14.80 15.38
C GLU A 250 -7.38 -15.40 14.37
N ILE A 251 -6.96 -15.41 13.12
CA ILE A 251 -7.61 -16.21 12.07
C ILE A 251 -7.06 -17.61 12.18
N TYR A 252 -7.95 -18.56 12.38
CA TYR A 252 -7.56 -19.96 12.37
C TYR A 252 -7.34 -20.47 10.96
N SER A 253 -6.40 -21.41 10.82
CA SER A 253 -6.02 -22.00 9.55
C SER A 253 -7.17 -22.69 8.82
N ASP A 254 -8.16 -23.22 9.54
CA ASP A 254 -9.37 -23.85 9.00
C ASP A 254 -10.31 -22.84 8.34
N TYR A 255 -10.55 -21.68 8.97
CA TYR A 255 -11.32 -20.58 8.36
C TYR A 255 -10.61 -20.00 7.15
N LEU A 256 -9.28 -19.80 7.22
CA LEU A 256 -8.46 -19.37 6.10
C LEU A 256 -8.62 -20.33 4.91
N LEU A 257 -8.43 -21.62 5.14
CA LEU A 257 -8.54 -22.65 4.10
C LEU A 257 -9.96 -22.74 3.53
N THR A 258 -10.99 -22.72 4.40
CA THR A 258 -12.39 -22.77 4.00
C THR A 258 -12.75 -21.55 3.13
N SER A 259 -12.28 -20.37 3.50
CA SER A 259 -12.51 -19.13 2.72
C SER A 259 -11.89 -19.21 1.33
N VAL A 260 -10.62 -19.64 1.24
CA VAL A 260 -9.94 -19.79 -0.07
C VAL A 260 -10.64 -20.85 -0.92
N LYS A 261 -11.09 -21.96 -0.33
CA LYS A 261 -11.85 -23.01 -1.02
C LYS A 261 -13.19 -22.47 -1.55
N ASN A 262 -13.96 -21.77 -0.73
CA ASN A 262 -15.25 -21.20 -1.10
C ASN A 262 -15.11 -20.21 -2.28
N MET A 263 -14.07 -19.36 -2.26
CA MET A 263 -13.78 -18.41 -3.35
C MET A 263 -13.40 -19.14 -4.64
N THR A 264 -12.57 -20.19 -4.53
CA THR A 264 -12.14 -21.00 -5.67
C THR A 264 -13.31 -21.76 -6.30
N ASP A 265 -14.20 -22.34 -5.48
CA ASP A 265 -15.41 -23.01 -5.97
C ASP A 265 -16.32 -22.03 -6.70
N TYR A 266 -16.58 -20.86 -6.11
CA TYR A 266 -17.41 -19.85 -6.75
C TYR A 266 -16.85 -19.42 -8.12
N ALA A 267 -15.54 -19.13 -8.21
CA ALA A 267 -14.92 -18.76 -9.48
C ALA A 267 -15.01 -19.89 -10.53
N THR A 268 -14.88 -21.16 -10.07
CA THR A 268 -15.05 -22.33 -10.94
C THR A 268 -16.49 -22.45 -11.45
N GLU A 269 -17.48 -22.23 -10.59
CA GLU A 269 -18.90 -22.20 -10.97
C GLU A 269 -19.20 -21.09 -12.00
N GLN A 270 -18.57 -19.93 -11.83
CA GLN A 270 -18.72 -18.80 -12.73
C GLN A 270 -17.89 -18.92 -14.02
N GLN A 271 -16.98 -19.90 -14.12
CA GLN A 271 -16.03 -20.07 -15.22
C GLN A 271 -15.18 -18.81 -15.47
N GLN A 272 -14.79 -18.11 -14.40
CA GLN A 272 -14.00 -16.89 -14.44
C GLN A 272 -12.65 -17.10 -13.76
N PRO A 273 -11.58 -16.42 -14.24
CA PRO A 273 -10.31 -16.40 -13.52
C PRO A 273 -10.46 -15.67 -12.19
N LEU A 274 -9.63 -16.07 -11.23
CA LEU A 274 -9.66 -15.61 -9.84
C LEU A 274 -8.27 -15.18 -9.39
N VAL A 275 -8.19 -14.03 -8.74
CA VAL A 275 -7.08 -13.67 -7.88
C VAL A 275 -7.59 -13.43 -6.47
N ILE A 276 -7.00 -14.06 -5.47
CA ILE A 276 -7.34 -13.87 -4.05
C ILE A 276 -6.26 -13.03 -3.40
N ASN A 277 -6.66 -11.93 -2.75
CA ASN A 277 -5.80 -11.16 -1.87
C ASN A 277 -5.98 -11.57 -0.41
N ILE A 278 -4.86 -11.85 0.25
CA ILE A 278 -4.80 -12.18 1.68
C ILE A 278 -3.85 -11.18 2.35
N SER A 279 -4.43 -10.12 2.95
CA SER A 279 -3.67 -9.10 3.68
C SER A 279 -3.56 -9.42 5.17
N LEU A 280 -3.45 -10.68 5.49
CA LEU A 280 -3.39 -11.26 6.82
C LEU A 280 -2.20 -12.19 6.89
N GLY A 281 -1.60 -12.32 8.05
CA GLY A 281 -0.44 -13.16 8.19
C GLY A 281 -0.23 -13.72 9.58
N ASN A 282 0.45 -14.87 9.62
CA ASN A 282 0.92 -15.50 10.82
C ASN A 282 2.42 -15.80 10.67
N ASN A 283 3.21 -15.45 11.67
CA ASN A 283 4.67 -15.56 11.61
C ASN A 283 5.17 -16.93 12.11
N LEU A 284 4.37 -17.97 11.91
CA LEU A 284 4.84 -19.35 12.05
C LEU A 284 5.69 -19.81 10.86
N GLY A 285 6.00 -18.92 9.92
CA GLY A 285 6.84 -19.23 8.75
C GLY A 285 8.25 -19.75 9.05
N PHE A 286 8.68 -19.63 10.31
CA PHE A 286 9.91 -20.26 10.82
C PHE A 286 9.69 -21.71 11.30
N SER A 287 8.47 -22.22 11.36
CA SER A 287 8.17 -23.57 11.80
C SER A 287 7.54 -24.39 10.69
N THR A 288 7.63 -25.71 10.80
CA THR A 288 7.05 -26.66 9.87
C THR A 288 5.57 -26.95 10.16
N GLU A 289 4.96 -26.25 11.12
CA GLU A 289 3.59 -26.51 11.60
C GLU A 289 2.48 -26.28 10.55
N SER A 290 2.82 -25.73 9.37
CA SER A 290 1.82 -25.39 8.34
C SER A 290 1.96 -26.21 7.06
N LYS A 291 2.60 -27.37 7.09
CA LYS A 291 2.81 -28.22 5.89
C LYS A 291 1.49 -28.60 5.19
N LEU A 292 0.47 -29.02 5.94
CA LEU A 292 -0.83 -29.38 5.37
C LEU A 292 -1.56 -28.18 4.78
N LEU A 293 -1.46 -27.02 5.41
CA LEU A 293 -2.03 -25.79 4.88
C LEU A 293 -1.32 -25.37 3.58
N GLN A 294 0.01 -25.47 3.53
CA GLN A 294 0.80 -25.21 2.33
C GLN A 294 0.41 -26.16 1.18
N GLU A 295 0.26 -27.47 1.46
CA GLU A 295 -0.17 -28.46 0.47
C GLU A 295 -1.58 -28.13 -0.03
N ALA A 296 -2.52 -27.81 0.87
CA ALA A 296 -3.88 -27.43 0.52
C ALA A 296 -3.93 -26.18 -0.37
N PHE A 297 -3.12 -25.15 -0.08
CA PHE A 297 -2.98 -23.99 -0.96
C PHE A 297 -2.46 -24.36 -2.35
N GLY A 298 -1.53 -25.32 -2.43
CA GLY A 298 -1.05 -25.88 -3.68
C GLY A 298 -2.16 -26.50 -4.53
N LEU A 299 -3.15 -27.15 -3.90
CA LEU A 299 -4.32 -27.74 -4.58
C LEU A 299 -5.34 -26.68 -5.05
N LEU A 300 -5.39 -25.52 -4.40
CA LEU A 300 -6.34 -24.44 -4.69
C LEU A 300 -5.80 -23.40 -5.70
N THR A 301 -4.50 -23.42 -5.96
CA THR A 301 -3.86 -22.59 -6.99
C THR A 301 -3.70 -23.34 -8.31
N GLY A 302 -3.46 -22.62 -9.41
CA GLY A 302 -3.25 -23.21 -10.73
C GLY A 302 -3.60 -22.22 -11.84
N PRO A 303 -3.72 -22.69 -13.11
CA PRO A 303 -4.13 -21.83 -14.21
C PRO A 303 -5.42 -21.06 -13.91
N GLY A 304 -5.36 -19.73 -14.04
CA GLY A 304 -6.47 -18.82 -13.73
C GLY A 304 -6.82 -18.70 -12.26
N ARG A 305 -6.01 -19.24 -11.32
CA ARG A 305 -6.26 -19.18 -9.87
C ARG A 305 -4.98 -18.78 -9.14
N ILE A 306 -4.86 -17.50 -8.82
CA ILE A 306 -3.67 -16.90 -8.24
C ILE A 306 -3.99 -16.42 -6.81
N ILE A 307 -3.07 -16.64 -5.88
CA ILE A 307 -3.14 -16.11 -4.52
C ILE A 307 -1.98 -15.13 -4.32
N VAL A 308 -2.31 -13.95 -3.84
CA VAL A 308 -1.36 -12.89 -3.48
C VAL A 308 -1.51 -12.61 -1.98
N ALA A 309 -0.41 -12.52 -1.26
CA ALA A 309 -0.44 -12.30 0.17
C ALA A 309 0.59 -11.26 0.65
N ALA A 310 0.26 -10.60 1.74
CA ALA A 310 1.19 -9.75 2.46
C ALA A 310 2.38 -10.55 2.99
N ASN A 311 3.61 -10.01 2.83
CA ASN A 311 4.81 -10.67 3.33
C ASN A 311 5.00 -10.53 4.85
N GLY A 312 4.28 -9.61 5.49
CA GLY A 312 4.37 -9.30 6.92
C GLY A 312 4.97 -7.92 7.20
N ASN A 313 4.82 -7.46 8.46
CA ASN A 313 5.23 -6.13 8.91
C ASN A 313 6.20 -6.21 10.11
N GLU A 314 7.00 -7.26 10.21
CA GLU A 314 7.86 -7.56 11.34
C GLU A 314 9.35 -7.46 11.00
N GLY A 315 9.68 -6.67 9.99
CA GLY A 315 11.06 -6.49 9.51
C GLY A 315 11.95 -5.63 10.38
N ASN A 316 11.40 -4.92 11.37
CA ASN A 316 12.19 -4.07 12.26
C ASN A 316 12.74 -4.88 13.44
N VAL A 317 14.04 -5.11 13.42
CA VAL A 317 14.77 -5.89 14.43
C VAL A 317 14.67 -5.29 15.82
N GLU A 318 14.48 -3.97 15.93
CA GLU A 318 14.51 -3.29 17.24
C GLU A 318 13.18 -3.40 17.99
N GLU A 319 12.06 -3.74 17.28
CA GLU A 319 10.73 -3.57 17.85
C GLU A 319 9.91 -4.85 17.98
N MET A 320 10.08 -5.87 17.09
CA MET A 320 9.07 -6.90 17.03
C MET A 320 9.56 -8.35 17.04
N ARG A 321 10.60 -8.70 16.30
CA ARG A 321 11.05 -10.09 16.15
C ARG A 321 12.52 -10.17 15.85
N HIS A 322 13.12 -11.25 16.32
CA HIS A 322 14.57 -11.39 16.29
C HIS A 322 14.94 -12.78 15.80
N TYR A 323 15.82 -12.82 14.82
CA TYR A 323 16.54 -14.02 14.43
C TYR A 323 17.95 -13.97 14.96
N PHE A 324 18.37 -15.04 15.64
CA PHE A 324 19.67 -15.20 16.24
C PHE A 324 20.40 -16.40 15.62
N HIS A 325 21.69 -16.28 15.45
CA HIS A 325 22.53 -17.34 14.95
C HIS A 325 23.77 -17.48 15.82
N SER A 326 24.01 -18.68 16.36
CA SER A 326 25.15 -18.94 17.27
C SER A 326 26.53 -18.90 16.57
N GLY A 327 26.57 -18.93 15.24
CA GLY A 327 27.82 -18.90 14.47
C GLY A 327 28.72 -20.08 14.82
N SER A 328 29.97 -19.77 15.14
CA SER A 328 30.93 -20.77 15.62
C SER A 328 30.82 -21.06 17.13
N ASN A 329 30.07 -20.26 17.86
CA ASN A 329 29.81 -20.49 19.28
C ASN A 329 28.72 -21.56 19.45
N LEU A 330 28.90 -22.42 20.45
CA LEU A 330 27.91 -23.42 20.82
C LEU A 330 27.05 -22.96 22.01
N ALA A 331 27.16 -21.72 22.41
CA ALA A 331 26.41 -21.11 23.51
C ALA A 331 25.83 -19.76 23.09
N GLU A 332 24.62 -19.48 23.54
CA GLU A 332 23.91 -18.22 23.30
C GLU A 332 23.18 -17.82 24.58
N SER A 333 23.11 -16.51 24.83
CA SER A 333 22.23 -15.95 25.85
C SER A 333 21.34 -14.89 25.23
N ILE A 334 20.03 -15.10 25.28
CA ILE A 334 19.01 -14.19 24.77
C ILE A 334 18.26 -13.60 25.95
N VAL A 335 18.24 -12.28 26.05
CA VAL A 335 17.47 -11.57 27.08
C VAL A 335 16.27 -10.91 26.41
N LEU A 336 15.08 -11.31 26.81
CA LEU A 336 13.80 -10.77 26.34
C LEU A 336 13.12 -10.04 27.49
N LYS A 337 12.70 -8.80 27.26
CA LYS A 337 12.05 -7.96 28.27
C LYS A 337 10.82 -7.29 27.68
N GLY A 338 9.79 -7.11 28.47
CA GLY A 338 8.59 -6.41 28.04
C GLY A 338 7.49 -6.39 29.09
N GLU A 339 6.33 -5.94 28.69
CA GLU A 339 5.09 -6.08 29.44
C GLU A 339 4.26 -7.22 28.86
N SER A 340 3.65 -8.02 29.73
CA SER A 340 2.82 -9.14 29.31
C SER A 340 1.57 -8.64 28.57
N MET A 341 1.27 -9.31 27.48
CA MET A 341 0.00 -9.18 26.75
C MET A 341 -0.79 -10.47 26.92
N PRO A 342 -2.13 -10.48 26.70
CA PRO A 342 -2.94 -11.69 26.80
C PRO A 342 -2.73 -12.61 25.59
N MET A 343 -1.49 -12.97 25.32
CA MET A 343 -1.09 -13.84 24.21
C MET A 343 0.13 -14.68 24.61
N SER A 344 0.40 -15.75 23.86
CA SER A 344 1.58 -16.55 24.04
C SER A 344 2.79 -15.96 23.33
N TYR A 345 3.96 -16.18 23.90
CA TYR A 345 5.26 -15.82 23.36
C TYR A 345 6.04 -17.08 23.03
N ASP A 346 6.52 -17.20 21.80
CA ASP A 346 7.25 -18.36 21.34
C ASP A 346 8.72 -18.00 21.06
N ILE A 347 9.63 -18.86 21.51
CA ILE A 347 11.02 -18.90 21.06
C ILE A 347 11.24 -20.25 20.42
N ILE A 348 11.80 -20.25 19.22
CA ILE A 348 12.01 -21.45 18.42
C ILE A 348 13.50 -21.62 18.17
N TRP A 349 14.02 -22.84 18.36
CA TRP A 349 15.41 -23.19 18.04
C TRP A 349 15.47 -24.27 16.98
N LYS A 350 16.46 -24.19 16.11
CA LYS A 350 16.76 -25.18 15.07
C LYS A 350 18.22 -25.62 15.16
N THR A 351 18.44 -26.93 15.23
CA THR A 351 19.77 -27.52 15.37
C THR A 351 19.80 -28.97 14.89
N SER A 352 20.99 -29.48 14.57
CA SER A 352 21.23 -30.90 14.30
C SER A 352 21.69 -31.67 15.53
N GLY A 353 21.92 -31.02 16.67
CA GLY A 353 22.40 -31.65 17.92
C GLY A 353 21.47 -31.34 19.11
N ALA A 354 21.79 -31.90 20.27
CA ALA A 354 21.04 -31.62 21.48
C ALA A 354 21.31 -30.19 21.99
N LEU A 355 20.30 -29.61 22.66
CA LEU A 355 20.36 -28.33 23.34
C LEU A 355 20.15 -28.50 24.84
N SER A 356 20.89 -27.72 25.64
CA SER A 356 20.70 -27.57 27.07
C SER A 356 20.33 -26.12 27.38
N PHE A 357 19.36 -25.93 28.27
CA PHE A 357 18.76 -24.65 28.59
C PHE A 357 18.89 -24.30 30.06
N SER A 358 19.18 -23.05 30.36
CA SER A 358 18.98 -22.41 31.65
C SER A 358 18.15 -21.14 31.41
N LEU A 359 16.93 -21.11 31.89
CA LEU A 359 16.00 -20.01 31.72
C LEU A 359 15.80 -19.30 33.04
N ASP A 360 16.30 -18.06 33.17
CA ASP A 360 15.97 -17.18 34.28
C ASP A 360 14.75 -16.34 33.90
N ILE A 361 13.62 -16.59 34.55
CA ILE A 361 12.33 -15.97 34.28
C ILE A 361 11.97 -15.11 35.49
N SER A 362 11.73 -13.84 35.24
CA SER A 362 11.22 -12.88 36.24
C SER A 362 9.95 -12.26 35.73
N MET A 363 8.85 -12.42 36.46
CA MET A 363 7.56 -11.83 36.16
C MET A 363 6.77 -11.57 37.42
N ASP A 364 6.45 -10.30 37.69
CA ASP A 364 5.83 -9.84 38.95
C ASP A 364 6.62 -10.30 40.18
N THR A 365 6.01 -11.12 41.03
CA THR A 365 6.64 -11.74 42.22
C THR A 365 7.28 -13.08 41.92
N ASP A 366 7.07 -13.67 40.76
CA ASP A 366 7.62 -14.95 40.32
C ASP A 366 9.03 -14.76 39.74
N ASN A 367 10.06 -15.26 40.46
CA ASN A 367 11.42 -15.33 39.96
C ASN A 367 11.89 -16.77 40.01
N ASN A 368 12.11 -17.38 38.86
CA ASN A 368 12.41 -18.80 38.75
C ASN A 368 13.54 -19.05 37.74
N THR A 369 14.37 -20.05 38.06
CA THR A 369 15.34 -20.61 37.10
C THR A 369 14.89 -22.02 36.72
N GLU A 370 14.66 -22.26 35.44
CA GLU A 370 14.28 -23.56 34.89
C GLU A 370 15.44 -24.13 34.07
N THR A 371 15.89 -25.34 34.39
CA THR A 371 16.95 -26.02 33.64
C THR A 371 16.46 -27.32 33.05
N PHE A 372 16.74 -27.53 31.77
CA PHE A 372 16.36 -28.75 31.05
C PHE A 372 17.21 -28.96 29.78
N SER A 373 17.06 -30.11 29.16
CA SER A 373 17.72 -30.42 27.90
C SER A 373 16.76 -31.13 26.95
N THR A 374 17.01 -31.04 25.65
CA THR A 374 16.21 -31.75 24.62
C THR A 374 16.29 -33.26 24.76
N SER A 375 17.33 -33.79 25.42
CA SER A 375 17.46 -35.22 25.71
C SER A 375 16.44 -35.75 26.76
N GLN A 376 15.76 -34.85 27.49
CA GLN A 376 14.75 -35.16 28.49
C GLN A 376 13.32 -35.22 27.94
N LEU A 377 13.14 -34.91 26.65
CA LEU A 377 11.82 -34.96 26.01
C LEU A 377 11.28 -36.36 25.99
N THR A 378 10.01 -36.52 26.41
CA THR A 378 9.25 -37.74 26.27
C THR A 378 8.11 -37.50 25.31
N ASP A 379 7.98 -38.31 24.27
CA ASP A 379 7.04 -38.09 23.18
C ASP A 379 7.12 -36.65 22.60
N GLY A 380 8.35 -36.12 22.49
CA GLY A 380 8.60 -34.80 21.94
C GLY A 380 8.24 -33.64 22.86
N MET A 381 7.90 -33.86 24.14
CA MET A 381 7.49 -32.79 25.07
C MET A 381 8.14 -32.93 26.46
N LEU A 382 8.30 -31.80 27.14
CA LEU A 382 8.49 -31.75 28.59
C LEU A 382 7.15 -31.51 29.29
N PRO A 383 7.00 -31.98 30.57
CA PRO A 383 5.88 -31.55 31.38
C PRO A 383 5.75 -30.01 31.43
N ALA A 384 4.54 -29.50 31.36
CA ALA A 384 4.32 -28.06 31.47
C ALA A 384 4.75 -27.56 32.86
N VAL A 385 5.44 -26.43 32.88
CA VAL A 385 5.80 -25.73 34.10
C VAL A 385 4.71 -24.72 34.43
N GLU A 386 4.06 -24.92 35.58
CA GLU A 386 3.00 -24.04 36.07
C GLU A 386 3.54 -23.14 37.18
N ARG A 387 3.41 -21.82 37.04
CA ARG A 387 3.74 -20.81 38.04
C ARG A 387 2.53 -19.92 38.31
N ALA A 388 2.58 -19.08 39.34
CA ALA A 388 1.49 -18.18 39.66
C ALA A 388 1.23 -17.18 38.50
N ALA A 389 2.27 -16.56 37.95
CA ALA A 389 2.17 -15.54 36.91
C ALA A 389 2.18 -16.08 35.47
N TYR A 390 2.68 -17.31 35.23
CA TYR A 390 2.82 -17.84 33.88
C TYR A 390 2.73 -19.36 33.79
N THR A 391 2.51 -19.87 32.57
CA THR A 391 2.69 -21.26 32.17
C THR A 391 3.80 -21.33 31.13
N MET A 392 4.70 -22.31 31.22
CA MET A 392 5.73 -22.57 30.22
C MET A 392 5.57 -23.98 29.64
N LYS A 393 5.67 -24.10 28.33
CA LYS A 393 5.64 -25.38 27.61
C LYS A 393 6.86 -25.47 26.69
N PHE A 394 7.50 -26.63 26.66
CA PHE A 394 8.62 -26.91 25.75
C PHE A 394 8.37 -28.19 24.98
N LEU A 395 8.51 -28.13 23.66
CA LEU A 395 8.23 -29.28 22.79
C LEU A 395 9.09 -29.25 21.51
N GLN A 396 9.29 -30.43 20.94
CA GLN A 396 9.83 -30.59 19.59
C GLN A 396 8.69 -30.46 18.58
N LEU A 397 8.91 -29.69 17.54
CA LEU A 397 8.05 -29.61 16.35
C LEU A 397 8.54 -30.63 15.30
N ASP A 398 7.84 -30.68 14.15
CA ASP A 398 8.33 -31.43 13.01
C ASP A 398 9.73 -30.97 12.58
N ASP A 399 10.55 -31.90 12.12
CA ASP A 399 11.88 -31.60 11.63
C ASP A 399 11.83 -30.69 10.39
N ALA A 400 12.82 -29.83 10.27
CA ALA A 400 13.02 -28.98 9.11
C ALA A 400 13.34 -29.83 7.85
N PRO A 401 13.11 -29.30 6.64
CA PRO A 401 13.43 -30.00 5.39
C PRO A 401 14.91 -30.41 5.25
N ASP A 402 15.81 -29.72 5.94
CA ASP A 402 17.25 -30.03 6.00
C ASP A 402 17.61 -31.09 7.06
N GLY A 403 16.60 -31.69 7.70
CA GLY A 403 16.76 -32.76 8.71
C GLY A 403 17.15 -32.26 10.09
N LYS A 404 17.18 -30.96 10.32
CA LYS A 404 17.43 -30.39 11.64
C LYS A 404 16.18 -30.44 12.51
N HIS A 405 16.38 -30.65 13.81
CA HIS A 405 15.31 -30.61 14.80
C HIS A 405 14.87 -29.18 15.10
N ILE A 406 13.58 -28.99 15.31
CA ILE A 406 12.99 -27.73 15.71
C ILE A 406 12.36 -27.87 17.09
N TYR A 407 12.72 -26.98 18.00
CA TYR A 407 12.19 -26.94 19.35
C TYR A 407 11.49 -25.62 19.61
N ARG A 408 10.37 -25.65 20.36
CA ARG A 408 9.61 -24.46 20.74
C ARG A 408 9.46 -24.37 22.26
N LEU A 409 9.84 -23.24 22.78
CA LEU A 409 9.44 -22.77 24.09
C LEU A 409 8.25 -21.84 23.93
N ARG A 410 7.16 -22.15 24.60
CA ARG A 410 5.98 -21.27 24.67
C ARG A 410 5.81 -20.76 26.10
N PHE A 411 5.84 -19.45 26.25
CA PHE A 411 5.59 -18.73 27.47
C PHE A 411 4.20 -18.08 27.43
N ILE A 412 3.35 -18.36 28.41
CA ILE A 412 1.94 -17.95 28.46
C ILE A 412 1.72 -17.17 29.77
N PRO A 413 1.71 -15.82 29.74
CA PRO A 413 1.34 -15.02 30.90
C PRO A 413 -0.11 -15.30 31.30
N LYS A 414 -0.38 -15.32 32.61
CA LYS A 414 -1.73 -15.48 33.15
C LYS A 414 -2.47 -14.16 33.31
N GLU A 415 -1.73 -13.07 33.41
CA GLU A 415 -2.26 -11.71 33.52
C GLU A 415 -1.59 -10.77 32.49
N ALA A 416 -2.31 -9.73 32.08
CA ALA A 416 -1.82 -8.71 31.18
C ALA A 416 -1.15 -7.54 31.92
N ARG A 417 -0.21 -6.86 31.26
CA ARG A 417 0.49 -5.66 31.72
C ARG A 417 1.40 -5.86 32.93
N LEU A 418 1.89 -7.08 33.13
CA LEU A 418 2.95 -7.32 34.10
C LEU A 418 4.31 -7.22 33.41
N PRO A 419 5.29 -6.53 33.99
CA PRO A 419 6.65 -6.53 33.46
C PRO A 419 7.25 -7.93 33.56
N PHE A 420 7.93 -8.37 32.51
CA PHE A 420 8.64 -9.64 32.52
C PHE A 420 10.02 -9.55 31.92
N SER A 421 10.89 -10.48 32.32
CA SER A 421 12.20 -10.71 31.72
C SER A 421 12.44 -12.21 31.62
N ILE A 422 12.87 -12.66 30.46
CA ILE A 422 13.34 -14.03 30.25
C ILE A 422 14.78 -13.97 29.77
N THR A 423 15.69 -14.51 30.51
CA THR A 423 17.09 -14.73 30.08
C THR A 423 17.24 -16.21 29.74
N ALA A 424 17.37 -16.51 28.44
CA ALA A 424 17.57 -17.88 27.95
C ALA A 424 19.06 -18.09 27.64
N ALA A 425 19.76 -18.78 28.51
CA ALA A 425 21.12 -19.28 28.25
C ALA A 425 20.98 -20.68 27.61
N VAL A 426 21.48 -20.83 26.39
CA VAL A 426 21.35 -22.06 25.60
C VAL A 426 22.74 -22.54 25.19
N THR A 427 23.00 -23.84 25.39
CA THR A 427 24.24 -24.48 24.94
C THR A 427 23.88 -25.64 24.00
N GLY A 428 24.48 -25.70 22.83
CA GLY A 428 24.25 -26.74 21.83
C GLY A 428 25.46 -27.65 21.64
N GLU A 429 25.24 -28.89 21.27
CA GLU A 429 26.27 -29.79 20.76
C GLU A 429 26.76 -29.38 19.37
N GLN A 430 25.89 -28.69 18.62
CA GLN A 430 26.13 -28.13 17.30
C GLN A 430 25.67 -26.65 17.28
N SER A 431 26.10 -25.90 16.26
CA SER A 431 25.57 -24.58 16.00
C SER A 431 24.05 -24.63 15.85
N PHE A 432 23.38 -23.59 16.33
CA PHE A 432 21.92 -23.50 16.28
C PHE A 432 21.47 -22.10 15.85
N GLU A 433 20.26 -22.04 15.41
CA GLU A 433 19.54 -20.82 15.04
C GLU A 433 18.36 -20.66 16.01
N ALA A 434 18.07 -19.44 16.42
CA ALA A 434 16.91 -19.14 17.26
C ALA A 434 16.08 -18.01 16.66
N PHE A 435 14.79 -18.08 16.85
CA PHE A 435 13.84 -17.06 16.39
C PHE A 435 12.85 -16.76 17.51
N SER A 436 12.71 -15.49 17.88
CA SER A 436 11.69 -15.06 18.84
C SER A 436 10.45 -14.56 18.11
N LYS A 437 9.29 -15.16 18.42
CA LYS A 437 7.97 -14.69 18.00
C LYS A 437 7.32 -13.97 19.16
N MET A 438 7.63 -12.70 19.33
CA MET A 438 7.14 -11.93 20.47
C MET A 438 6.65 -10.57 19.98
N LEU A 439 5.34 -10.37 19.93
CA LEU A 439 4.72 -9.05 19.75
C LEU A 439 4.83 -8.29 21.07
N GLY A 440 5.34 -7.06 21.03
CA GLY A 440 5.38 -6.19 22.20
C GLY A 440 6.59 -6.37 23.10
N ILE A 441 7.71 -6.91 22.61
CA ILE A 441 8.98 -6.91 23.34
C ILE A 441 9.68 -5.57 23.18
N VAL A 442 10.16 -5.09 24.31
CA VAL A 442 10.85 -3.80 24.41
C VAL A 442 12.34 -3.93 24.04
N SER A 443 12.94 -5.10 24.22
CA SER A 443 14.34 -5.33 23.82
C SER A 443 14.71 -6.81 23.77
N ALA A 444 15.55 -7.17 22.80
CA ALA A 444 16.26 -8.45 22.78
C ALA A 444 17.76 -8.17 22.62
N THR A 445 18.58 -8.81 23.43
CA THR A 445 20.03 -8.66 23.39
C THR A 445 20.69 -10.02 23.24
N PRO A 446 21.40 -10.27 22.11
CA PRO A 446 22.17 -11.51 21.94
C PRO A 446 23.44 -11.50 22.81
N ALA A 447 23.97 -12.68 23.11
CA ALA A 447 25.29 -12.81 23.73
C ALA A 447 26.42 -12.38 22.77
N GLU A 448 27.60 -12.14 23.35
CA GLU A 448 28.81 -11.90 22.56
C GLU A 448 29.09 -13.08 21.61
N GLY A 449 29.28 -12.78 20.32
CA GLY A 449 29.52 -13.77 19.28
C GLY A 449 28.28 -14.34 18.58
N CYS A 450 27.07 -13.94 19.03
CA CYS A 450 25.83 -14.16 18.29
C CYS A 450 25.54 -12.99 17.37
N THR A 451 24.90 -13.27 16.24
CA THR A 451 24.40 -12.25 15.32
C THR A 451 22.89 -12.14 15.42
N ILE A 452 22.37 -10.94 15.24
CA ILE A 452 20.93 -10.66 15.17
C ILE A 452 20.61 -10.09 13.77
N SER A 453 19.48 -10.47 13.19
CA SER A 453 19.06 -9.96 11.89
C SER A 453 17.55 -9.89 11.75
N ASN A 454 17.07 -9.25 10.67
CA ASN A 454 15.68 -9.19 10.27
C ASN A 454 15.22 -10.43 9.49
N ALA A 455 16.10 -11.42 9.26
CA ALA A 455 15.80 -12.61 8.46
C ALA A 455 14.64 -13.43 9.07
N TYR A 456 13.98 -14.24 8.20
CA TYR A 456 12.91 -15.16 8.56
C TYR A 456 11.67 -14.53 9.20
N THR A 457 11.39 -13.25 8.91
CA THR A 457 10.20 -12.55 9.43
C THR A 457 9.00 -12.61 8.48
N SER A 458 9.16 -13.21 7.29
CA SER A 458 8.06 -13.40 6.33
C SER A 458 6.92 -14.25 6.92
N ALA A 459 5.69 -13.87 6.62
CA ALA A 459 4.48 -14.45 7.21
C ALA A 459 3.84 -15.54 6.32
N ILE A 460 3.14 -16.50 6.94
CA ILE A 460 2.19 -17.41 6.30
C ILE A 460 0.93 -16.59 5.94
N PRO A 461 0.31 -16.74 4.74
CA PRO A 461 0.64 -17.72 3.70
C PRO A 461 1.67 -17.22 2.67
N GLY A 462 2.22 -16.01 2.78
CA GLY A 462 3.20 -15.44 1.84
C GLY A 462 4.43 -16.33 1.62
N VAL A 463 4.88 -17.06 2.66
CA VAL A 463 6.01 -18.00 2.55
C VAL A 463 5.70 -19.25 1.71
N PHE A 464 4.44 -19.53 1.34
CA PHE A 464 4.11 -20.72 0.57
C PHE A 464 4.60 -20.63 -0.87
N PRO A 465 5.04 -21.74 -1.50
CA PRO A 465 5.63 -21.73 -2.83
C PRO A 465 4.72 -21.15 -3.91
N ASN A 466 3.41 -21.42 -3.82
CA ASN A 466 2.43 -21.06 -4.85
C ASN A 466 1.70 -19.74 -4.55
N VAL A 467 2.14 -18.98 -3.55
CA VAL A 467 1.57 -17.71 -3.14
C VAL A 467 2.54 -16.58 -3.46
N VAL A 468 2.07 -15.54 -4.13
CA VAL A 468 2.86 -14.34 -4.43
C VAL A 468 2.96 -13.48 -3.16
N ALA A 469 4.13 -13.43 -2.56
CA ALA A 469 4.38 -12.62 -1.37
C ALA A 469 4.81 -11.20 -1.74
N VAL A 470 4.22 -10.20 -1.10
CA VAL A 470 4.43 -8.80 -1.44
C VAL A 470 5.03 -8.01 -0.29
N GLY A 471 6.19 -7.38 -0.54
CA GLY A 471 6.86 -6.44 0.35
C GLY A 471 6.31 -5.02 0.23
N ASN A 472 6.43 -4.23 1.31
CA ASN A 472 5.95 -2.85 1.38
C ASN A 472 7.02 -1.85 0.91
N TYR A 473 6.76 -1.16 -0.20
CA TYR A 473 7.55 -0.05 -0.71
C TYR A 473 6.88 1.29 -0.41
N CYS A 474 7.63 2.23 0.16
CA CYS A 474 7.15 3.56 0.49
C CYS A 474 7.07 4.45 -0.76
N ASN A 475 5.90 4.63 -1.29
CA ASN A 475 5.63 5.45 -2.49
C ASN A 475 5.21 6.89 -2.17
N ARG A 476 4.87 7.19 -0.93
CA ARG A 476 4.46 8.53 -0.44
C ARG A 476 4.61 8.67 1.06
N VAL A 477 4.64 9.92 1.53
CA VAL A 477 4.39 10.26 2.94
C VAL A 477 2.88 10.37 3.16
N LEU A 478 2.37 9.71 4.20
CA LEU A 478 0.96 9.77 4.58
C LEU A 478 0.67 11.04 5.42
N PRO A 479 -0.54 11.64 5.29
CA PRO A 479 -0.90 12.86 6.03
C PRO A 479 -0.98 12.70 7.54
N ASN A 480 -1.13 11.48 8.04
CA ASN A 480 -1.23 11.11 9.46
C ASN A 480 0.11 11.05 10.20
N GLY A 481 1.19 11.50 9.57
CA GLY A 481 2.47 11.71 10.24
C GLY A 481 3.34 10.45 10.37
N VAL A 482 3.03 9.37 9.66
CA VAL A 482 3.95 8.23 9.53
C VAL A 482 5.17 8.72 8.76
N GLU A 483 6.33 8.76 9.41
CA GLU A 483 7.61 9.19 8.83
C GLU A 483 8.19 8.09 7.91
N ASP A 484 7.53 7.87 6.78
CA ASP A 484 8.05 6.97 5.75
C ASP A 484 9.00 7.73 4.83
N VAL A 485 10.14 7.14 4.55
CA VAL A 485 11.08 7.65 3.54
C VAL A 485 10.63 7.16 2.17
N VAL A 486 10.18 8.10 1.33
CA VAL A 486 9.75 7.77 -0.04
C VAL A 486 10.93 7.26 -0.88
N GLY A 487 10.71 6.21 -1.64
CA GLY A 487 11.72 5.66 -2.54
C GLY A 487 12.48 4.45 -2.00
N VAL A 488 12.13 3.97 -0.80
CA VAL A 488 12.77 2.80 -0.16
C VAL A 488 11.74 1.79 0.34
N MET A 489 12.21 0.61 0.73
CA MET A 489 11.37 -0.34 1.47
C MET A 489 11.00 0.22 2.83
N ASN A 490 9.76 -0.01 3.27
CA ASN A 490 9.37 0.31 4.64
C ASN A 490 10.15 -0.55 5.63
N ASN A 491 10.62 0.06 6.71
CA ASN A 491 11.42 -0.63 7.74
C ASN A 491 10.67 -1.81 8.37
N SER A 492 9.34 -1.72 8.47
CA SER A 492 8.51 -2.80 9.00
C SER A 492 8.34 -3.98 8.03
N SER A 493 8.60 -3.79 6.72
CA SER A 493 8.43 -4.85 5.73
C SER A 493 9.26 -6.07 6.08
N SER A 494 8.61 -7.23 6.21
CA SER A 494 9.27 -8.48 6.62
C SER A 494 10.28 -8.98 5.60
N TRP A 495 11.27 -9.72 6.09
CA TRP A 495 12.41 -10.25 5.34
C TRP A 495 12.34 -11.78 5.21
N GLY A 496 12.68 -12.28 4.02
CA GLY A 496 13.10 -13.66 3.87
C GLY A 496 14.53 -13.91 4.43
N PRO A 497 15.10 -15.06 4.07
CA PRO A 497 14.50 -16.12 3.27
C PRO A 497 13.39 -16.88 4.03
N THR A 498 12.71 -17.78 3.34
CA THR A 498 11.90 -18.79 4.01
C THR A 498 12.78 -19.83 4.68
N TRP A 499 12.17 -20.62 5.55
CA TRP A 499 12.86 -21.68 6.30
C TRP A 499 13.59 -22.71 5.44
N ASP A 500 13.08 -22.99 4.25
CA ASP A 500 13.65 -23.87 3.24
C ASP A 500 14.58 -23.15 2.23
N GLY A 501 14.96 -21.89 2.53
CA GLY A 501 15.96 -21.13 1.81
C GLY A 501 15.49 -20.41 0.55
N ARG A 502 14.16 -20.37 0.29
CA ARG A 502 13.64 -19.59 -0.84
C ARG A 502 13.65 -18.09 -0.52
N ASN A 503 13.93 -17.24 -1.51
CA ASN A 503 13.78 -15.82 -1.36
C ASN A 503 12.28 -15.45 -1.25
N LYS A 504 11.95 -14.61 -0.29
CA LYS A 504 10.68 -13.89 -0.10
C LYS A 504 11.00 -12.49 0.44
N PRO A 505 10.18 -11.48 0.13
CA PRO A 505 9.01 -11.52 -0.75
C PRO A 505 9.38 -11.84 -2.20
N ASP A 506 8.39 -12.12 -3.05
CA ASP A 506 8.60 -12.32 -4.49
C ASP A 506 8.76 -10.98 -5.22
N VAL A 507 8.04 -9.97 -4.74
CA VAL A 507 7.98 -8.63 -5.33
C VAL A 507 7.65 -7.59 -4.25
N SER A 508 7.96 -6.35 -4.51
CA SER A 508 7.53 -5.20 -3.72
C SER A 508 6.54 -4.34 -4.50
N ALA A 509 5.62 -3.71 -3.79
CA ALA A 509 4.64 -2.82 -4.39
C ALA A 509 4.40 -1.60 -3.49
N PRO A 510 3.84 -0.51 -4.05
CA PRO A 510 3.35 0.62 -3.25
C PRO A 510 2.45 0.16 -2.11
N GLY A 511 2.80 0.52 -0.88
CA GLY A 511 2.06 0.13 0.31
C GLY A 511 1.77 1.28 1.27
N SER A 512 2.18 2.53 0.99
CA SER A 512 1.75 3.72 1.73
C SER A 512 0.62 4.39 0.92
N ILE A 513 -0.65 4.05 1.25
CA ILE A 513 -1.80 4.31 0.39
C ILE A 513 -2.93 5.01 1.15
N ILE A 514 -3.62 5.94 0.46
CA ILE A 514 -4.92 6.49 0.87
C ILE A 514 -6.00 5.70 0.13
N SER A 515 -6.91 5.06 0.86
CA SER A 515 -7.96 4.24 0.29
C SER A 515 -9.23 4.29 1.15
N ALA A 516 -10.28 3.53 0.78
CA ALA A 516 -11.55 3.56 1.49
C ALA A 516 -11.41 3.14 2.97
N GLY A 517 -12.04 3.90 3.84
CA GLY A 517 -12.22 3.55 5.24
C GLY A 517 -13.56 2.87 5.50
N ASN A 518 -13.81 2.54 6.75
CA ASN A 518 -15.09 2.06 7.25
C ASN A 518 -15.67 3.07 8.23
N SER A 519 -16.66 3.85 7.81
CA SER A 519 -17.26 4.91 8.61
C SER A 519 -18.02 4.41 9.85
N TYR A 520 -18.30 3.11 9.92
CA TYR A 520 -18.89 2.47 11.10
C TYR A 520 -17.85 2.06 12.14
N SER A 521 -16.55 2.16 11.82
CA SER A 521 -15.46 1.87 12.77
C SER A 521 -15.14 3.08 13.64
N PRO A 522 -15.24 3.00 14.97
CA PRO A 522 -14.84 4.09 15.88
C PRO A 522 -13.33 4.18 16.08
N ARG A 523 -12.58 3.14 15.69
CA ARG A 523 -11.12 3.14 15.71
C ARG A 523 -10.65 3.92 14.48
N ASN A 524 -9.63 4.71 14.57
CA ASN A 524 -8.93 5.32 13.46
C ASN A 524 -9.44 6.69 13.00
N ALA A 525 -10.03 7.47 13.90
CA ALA A 525 -10.28 8.88 13.59
C ALA A 525 -9.01 9.62 13.12
N ASP A 526 -7.85 9.19 13.64
CA ASP A 526 -6.54 9.75 13.31
C ASP A 526 -6.02 9.33 11.92
N GLU A 527 -6.56 8.25 11.35
CA GLU A 527 -6.20 7.78 10.00
C GLU A 527 -7.04 8.45 8.90
N VAL A 528 -8.15 9.11 9.27
CA VAL A 528 -9.07 9.73 8.31
C VAL A 528 -8.41 10.93 7.64
N VAL A 529 -8.29 10.84 6.32
CA VAL A 529 -7.74 11.90 5.46
C VAL A 529 -8.86 12.74 4.87
N GLU A 530 -9.94 12.11 4.44
CA GLU A 530 -11.12 12.73 3.82
C GLU A 530 -12.38 12.01 4.27
N SER A 531 -13.50 12.75 4.43
CA SER A 531 -14.80 12.19 4.75
C SER A 531 -15.91 13.04 4.14
N TYR A 532 -16.90 12.37 3.52
CA TYR A 532 -18.02 13.02 2.83
C TYR A 532 -19.33 12.34 3.24
N ASP A 533 -20.40 13.12 3.34
CA ASP A 533 -21.74 12.60 3.64
C ASP A 533 -22.31 11.85 2.42
N ILE A 534 -22.92 10.69 2.68
CA ILE A 534 -23.67 9.93 1.68
C ILE A 534 -25.14 10.32 1.80
N ALA A 535 -25.73 10.86 0.74
CA ALA A 535 -27.11 11.33 0.74
C ALA A 535 -28.09 10.22 1.17
N GLY A 536 -28.90 10.48 2.20
CA GLY A 536 -29.91 9.54 2.70
C GLY A 536 -29.37 8.38 3.54
N SER A 537 -28.12 8.47 4.03
CA SER A 537 -27.50 7.45 4.86
C SER A 537 -26.76 8.09 6.04
N ASP A 538 -26.68 7.36 7.17
CA ASP A 538 -25.81 7.73 8.29
C ASP A 538 -24.35 7.33 8.03
N ALA A 539 -24.09 6.52 7.00
CA ALA A 539 -22.74 6.16 6.55
C ALA A 539 -22.04 7.33 5.88
N LYS A 540 -20.71 7.32 5.92
CA LYS A 540 -19.87 8.29 5.22
C LYS A 540 -18.97 7.62 4.18
N GLU A 541 -18.69 8.35 3.12
CA GLU A 541 -17.59 8.05 2.20
C GLU A 541 -16.30 8.52 2.87
N THR A 542 -15.61 7.59 3.56
CA THR A 542 -14.44 7.89 4.36
C THR A 542 -13.18 7.34 3.67
N TRP A 543 -12.11 8.13 3.64
CA TRP A 543 -10.83 7.77 3.06
C TRP A 543 -9.76 7.87 4.13
N VAL A 544 -8.97 6.82 4.28
CA VAL A 544 -7.95 6.68 5.32
C VAL A 544 -6.57 6.43 4.74
N GLY A 545 -5.53 6.85 5.44
CA GLY A 545 -4.14 6.64 5.06
C GLY A 545 -3.53 5.51 5.89
N GLN A 546 -3.08 4.43 5.25
CA GLN A 546 -2.42 3.30 5.91
C GLN A 546 -1.16 2.88 5.15
N SER A 547 -0.19 2.32 5.90
CA SER A 547 1.07 1.78 5.35
C SER A 547 1.32 0.38 5.88
N GLY A 548 1.69 -0.53 4.96
CA GLY A 548 2.01 -1.91 5.31
C GLY A 548 2.07 -2.84 4.10
N SER A 549 2.59 -4.04 4.30
CA SER A 549 2.52 -5.11 3.29
C SER A 549 1.08 -5.51 2.98
N SER A 550 0.15 -5.27 3.92
CA SER A 550 -1.30 -5.42 3.73
C SER A 550 -1.87 -4.49 2.66
N GLN A 551 -1.26 -3.32 2.43
CA GLN A 551 -1.65 -2.36 1.39
C GLN A 551 -0.92 -2.63 0.08
N ALA A 552 0.31 -3.14 0.16
CA ALA A 552 1.10 -3.53 -1.01
C ALA A 552 0.52 -4.77 -1.72
N SER A 553 0.04 -5.76 -0.97
CA SER A 553 -0.54 -7.00 -1.49
C SER A 553 -1.72 -6.78 -2.44
N PRO A 554 -2.77 -6.00 -2.08
CA PRO A 554 -3.89 -5.74 -2.98
C PRO A 554 -3.51 -4.91 -4.22
N THR A 555 -2.42 -4.13 -4.16
CA THR A 555 -1.85 -3.50 -5.35
C THR A 555 -1.43 -4.56 -6.36
N VAL A 556 -0.70 -5.59 -5.93
CA VAL A 556 -0.29 -6.70 -6.81
C VAL A 556 -1.48 -7.55 -7.23
N ALA A 557 -2.43 -7.85 -6.32
CA ALA A 557 -3.61 -8.63 -6.66
C ALA A 557 -4.45 -7.96 -7.77
N GLY A 558 -4.67 -6.64 -7.68
CA GLY A 558 -5.35 -5.90 -8.74
C GLY A 558 -4.56 -5.89 -10.06
N ILE A 559 -3.24 -5.77 -10.02
CA ILE A 559 -2.38 -5.86 -11.23
C ILE A 559 -2.51 -7.25 -11.88
N VAL A 560 -2.45 -8.32 -11.09
CA VAL A 560 -2.64 -9.69 -11.58
C VAL A 560 -4.02 -9.87 -12.19
N ALA A 561 -5.07 -9.22 -11.66
CA ALA A 561 -6.39 -9.22 -12.29
C ALA A 561 -6.39 -8.56 -13.69
N LEU A 562 -5.60 -7.50 -13.90
CA LEU A 562 -5.42 -6.91 -15.24
C LEU A 562 -4.73 -7.89 -16.19
N TRP A 563 -3.72 -8.63 -15.72
CA TRP A 563 -3.03 -9.66 -16.51
C TRP A 563 -3.95 -10.84 -16.83
N LEU A 564 -4.75 -11.30 -15.86
CA LEU A 564 -5.72 -12.37 -16.05
C LEU A 564 -6.86 -11.96 -17.03
N GLN A 565 -7.23 -10.68 -17.09
CA GLN A 565 -8.15 -10.22 -18.16
C GLN A 565 -7.56 -10.42 -19.55
N ALA A 566 -6.26 -10.24 -19.71
CA ALA A 566 -5.56 -10.44 -20.99
C ALA A 566 -5.32 -11.93 -21.30
N LYS A 567 -4.98 -12.72 -20.28
CA LYS A 567 -4.70 -14.16 -20.38
C LYS A 567 -5.29 -14.89 -19.17
N PRO A 568 -6.53 -15.40 -19.30
CA PRO A 568 -7.30 -15.97 -18.19
C PRO A 568 -6.72 -17.24 -17.56
N ASP A 569 -5.80 -17.91 -18.22
CA ASP A 569 -5.18 -19.17 -17.82
C ASP A 569 -3.75 -19.04 -17.27
N LEU A 570 -3.31 -17.83 -16.91
CA LEU A 570 -2.00 -17.65 -16.26
C LEU A 570 -1.91 -18.53 -15.01
N SER A 571 -0.83 -19.29 -14.91
CA SER A 571 -0.50 -20.07 -13.71
C SER A 571 0.30 -19.22 -12.70
N PRO A 572 0.43 -19.66 -11.44
CA PRO A 572 1.32 -19.02 -10.47
C PRO A 572 2.77 -18.90 -11.00
N ASP A 573 3.29 -19.93 -11.67
CA ASP A 573 4.64 -19.92 -12.24
C ASP A 573 4.80 -18.88 -13.37
N ASP A 574 3.75 -18.69 -14.19
CA ASP A 574 3.72 -17.62 -15.18
C ASP A 574 3.82 -16.26 -14.51
N VAL A 575 3.02 -16.04 -13.45
CA VAL A 575 3.02 -14.78 -12.69
C VAL A 575 4.38 -14.52 -12.04
N PHE A 576 5.01 -15.52 -11.41
CA PHE A 576 6.36 -15.39 -10.86
C PHE A 576 7.39 -15.06 -11.94
N SER A 577 7.29 -15.70 -13.11
CA SER A 577 8.18 -15.44 -14.25
C SER A 577 8.03 -14.01 -14.76
N ILE A 578 6.79 -13.53 -14.94
CA ILE A 578 6.50 -12.16 -15.37
C ILE A 578 7.06 -11.15 -14.36
N ILE A 579 6.76 -11.33 -13.07
CA ILE A 579 7.27 -10.49 -11.98
C ILE A 579 8.80 -10.42 -12.02
N LYS A 580 9.48 -11.55 -12.06
CA LYS A 580 10.94 -11.63 -12.09
C LYS A 580 11.56 -10.93 -13.29
N LYS A 581 10.87 -10.97 -14.43
CA LYS A 581 11.36 -10.41 -15.69
C LYS A 581 11.13 -8.91 -15.80
N THR A 582 10.06 -8.39 -15.21
CA THR A 582 9.57 -7.04 -15.50
C THR A 582 9.62 -6.07 -14.33
N SER A 583 9.87 -6.55 -13.10
CA SER A 583 10.01 -5.67 -11.93
C SER A 583 11.33 -4.90 -11.94
N HIS A 584 11.33 -3.75 -11.27
CA HIS A 584 12.50 -2.87 -11.18
C HIS A 584 13.22 -3.06 -9.85
N ALA A 585 14.49 -3.48 -9.89
CA ALA A 585 15.31 -3.64 -8.68
C ALA A 585 15.38 -2.34 -7.86
N ILE A 586 15.40 -2.48 -6.55
CA ILE A 586 15.52 -1.36 -5.60
C ILE A 586 16.94 -1.41 -5.03
N GLU A 587 17.86 -0.71 -5.65
CA GLU A 587 19.25 -0.68 -5.19
C GLU A 587 19.45 0.33 -4.03
N PRO A 588 20.24 0.02 -3.01
CA PRO A 588 21.07 -1.19 -2.79
C PRO A 588 20.38 -2.27 -1.91
N ILE A 589 19.06 -2.42 -1.98
CA ILE A 589 18.28 -3.27 -1.08
C ILE A 589 18.37 -4.74 -1.51
N PRO A 590 18.66 -5.70 -0.60
CA PRO A 590 18.81 -7.10 -0.97
C PRO A 590 17.48 -7.76 -1.33
N ASN A 591 17.54 -8.77 -2.23
CA ASN A 591 16.37 -9.46 -2.76
C ASN A 591 15.52 -10.19 -1.69
N ASN A 592 16.10 -10.60 -0.56
CA ASN A 592 15.33 -11.18 0.55
C ASN A 592 14.52 -10.15 1.35
N HIS A 593 14.60 -8.86 0.97
CA HIS A 593 13.75 -7.79 1.50
C HIS A 593 12.85 -7.18 0.43
N SER A 594 13.37 -6.99 -0.80
CA SER A 594 12.65 -6.34 -1.91
C SER A 594 12.05 -7.30 -2.94
N GLY A 595 12.39 -8.60 -2.89
CA GLY A 595 12.03 -9.54 -3.95
C GLY A 595 12.70 -9.17 -5.28
N ALA A 596 11.96 -9.30 -6.37
CA ALA A 596 12.38 -8.85 -7.69
C ALA A 596 12.44 -7.31 -7.82
N GLY A 597 12.05 -6.57 -6.78
CA GLY A 597 11.94 -5.11 -6.79
C GLY A 597 10.50 -4.63 -6.94
N ILE A 598 10.32 -3.39 -7.41
CA ILE A 598 8.99 -2.79 -7.59
C ILE A 598 8.30 -3.38 -8.80
N ILE A 599 7.05 -3.79 -8.63
CA ILE A 599 6.23 -4.32 -9.73
C ILE A 599 6.00 -3.25 -10.81
N ASP A 600 6.11 -3.65 -12.08
CA ASP A 600 5.70 -2.87 -13.23
C ASP A 600 4.51 -3.55 -13.93
N ALA A 601 3.33 -3.02 -13.70
CA ALA A 601 2.08 -3.58 -14.24
C ALA A 601 2.05 -3.54 -15.76
N TYR A 602 2.53 -2.45 -16.36
CA TYR A 602 2.51 -2.26 -17.82
C TYR A 602 3.50 -3.18 -18.53
N ALA A 603 4.75 -3.21 -18.05
CA ALA A 603 5.74 -4.13 -18.59
C ALA A 603 5.30 -5.59 -18.45
N GLY A 604 4.68 -5.95 -17.30
CA GLY A 604 4.10 -7.28 -17.09
C GLY A 604 2.97 -7.59 -18.07
N LEU A 605 2.08 -6.64 -18.35
CA LEU A 605 1.01 -6.85 -19.34
C LEU A 605 1.54 -7.00 -20.77
N LEU A 606 2.56 -6.22 -21.14
CA LEU A 606 3.21 -6.37 -22.44
C LEU A 606 3.82 -7.77 -22.58
N GLU A 607 4.47 -8.29 -21.53
CA GLU A 607 4.98 -9.66 -21.51
C GLU A 607 3.87 -10.71 -21.67
N VAL A 608 2.75 -10.56 -20.95
CA VAL A 608 1.56 -11.42 -21.06
C VAL A 608 1.03 -11.47 -22.49
N LEU A 609 1.03 -10.33 -23.17
CA LEU A 609 0.53 -10.18 -24.55
C LEU A 609 1.58 -10.55 -25.60
N GLY A 610 2.82 -10.87 -25.22
CA GLY A 610 3.92 -11.11 -26.16
C GLY A 610 4.31 -9.87 -26.95
N LEU A 611 4.00 -8.67 -26.41
CA LEU A 611 4.38 -7.40 -27.01
C LEU A 611 5.77 -6.98 -26.55
N PRO A 612 6.52 -6.20 -27.35
CA PRO A 612 7.85 -5.73 -26.94
C PRO A 612 7.78 -4.92 -25.65
N THR A 613 8.45 -5.37 -24.60
CA THR A 613 8.57 -4.67 -23.32
C THR A 613 9.57 -3.51 -23.39
N ALA A 614 10.41 -3.48 -24.40
CA ALA A 614 11.40 -2.45 -24.61
C ALA A 614 11.00 -1.50 -25.75
N VAL A 615 10.66 -0.26 -25.45
CA VAL A 615 11.39 0.81 -26.15
C VAL A 615 12.86 0.53 -25.89
N PRO A 616 13.72 0.36 -26.93
CA PRO A 616 15.15 0.12 -26.72
C PRO A 616 15.63 1.12 -25.67
N SER A 617 16.14 0.62 -24.53
CA SER A 617 16.58 1.50 -23.44
C SER A 617 17.55 2.49 -24.04
N LEU A 618 17.17 3.76 -24.04
CA LEU A 618 18.08 4.84 -24.36
C LEU A 618 19.13 4.79 -23.26
N SER A 619 20.22 4.09 -23.52
CA SER A 619 21.34 3.97 -22.58
C SER A 619 21.75 5.39 -22.20
N HIS A 620 21.69 5.69 -20.91
CA HIS A 620 22.17 6.95 -20.38
C HIS A 620 23.62 7.16 -20.78
N HIS A 621 23.86 8.26 -21.39
CA HIS A 621 25.08 8.73 -21.97
C HIS A 621 26.28 8.70 -21.02
N GLN A 622 27.34 8.00 -21.38
CA GLN A 622 28.67 8.16 -20.77
C GLN A 622 29.28 9.51 -21.21
N PRO A 623 29.96 10.26 -20.34
CA PRO A 623 30.64 11.48 -20.74
C PRO A 623 31.71 11.21 -21.79
N GLY A 624 31.58 11.79 -22.99
CA GLY A 624 32.49 11.62 -24.12
C GLY A 624 31.79 11.37 -25.46
N SER A 625 30.50 11.40 -25.50
CA SER A 625 29.68 10.96 -26.62
C SER A 625 29.12 12.12 -27.48
N VAL A 626 28.68 11.73 -28.66
CA VAL A 626 28.15 12.60 -29.71
C VAL A 626 27.14 13.64 -29.20
N SER A 627 27.36 14.91 -29.44
CA SER A 627 26.39 15.96 -29.18
C SER A 627 25.44 16.11 -30.37
N PHE A 628 24.16 16.39 -30.06
CA PHE A 628 23.12 16.50 -31.08
C PHE A 628 22.53 17.91 -31.11
N ARG A 629 22.35 18.45 -32.30
CA ARG A 629 21.73 19.76 -32.53
C ARG A 629 20.79 19.69 -33.72
N LEU A 630 19.51 19.95 -33.49
CA LEU A 630 18.49 20.01 -34.54
C LEU A 630 18.38 21.46 -35.07
N VAL A 631 18.48 21.63 -36.39
CA VAL A 631 18.27 22.91 -37.07
C VAL A 631 17.34 22.68 -38.26
N GLY A 632 16.11 23.15 -38.16
CA GLY A 632 15.09 22.81 -39.15
C GLY A 632 14.86 21.30 -39.24
N ASP A 633 14.95 20.75 -40.42
CA ASP A 633 14.80 19.31 -40.68
C ASP A 633 16.14 18.55 -40.73
N VAL A 634 17.23 19.15 -40.24
CA VAL A 634 18.56 18.53 -40.23
C VAL A 634 19.04 18.34 -38.79
N LEU A 635 19.36 17.11 -38.42
CA LEU A 635 20.00 16.77 -37.16
C LEU A 635 21.50 16.65 -37.36
N TYR A 636 22.25 17.51 -36.71
CA TYR A 636 23.71 17.45 -36.62
C TYR A 636 24.11 16.56 -35.45
N ALA A 637 25.08 15.71 -35.68
CA ALA A 637 25.65 14.79 -34.69
C ALA A 637 27.18 15.07 -34.63
N ASP A 638 27.54 16.02 -33.77
CA ASP A 638 28.91 16.47 -33.61
C ASP A 638 29.79 15.31 -33.09
N SER A 639 30.92 15.05 -33.75
CA SER A 639 31.85 13.95 -33.46
C SER A 639 31.33 12.54 -33.80
N ALA A 640 30.26 12.40 -34.54
CA ALA A 640 29.85 11.10 -35.07
C ALA A 640 30.69 10.73 -36.30
N GLU A 641 31.10 9.46 -36.40
CA GLU A 641 31.83 8.96 -37.55
C GLU A 641 30.95 8.90 -38.81
N GLU A 642 31.52 9.26 -39.94
CA GLU A 642 30.87 9.17 -41.25
C GLU A 642 30.42 7.73 -41.53
N GLY A 643 29.19 7.56 -42.00
CA GLY A 643 28.63 6.24 -42.28
C GLY A 643 28.02 5.54 -41.05
N THR A 644 28.07 6.12 -39.86
CA THR A 644 27.41 5.53 -38.66
C THR A 644 25.91 5.32 -38.91
N PRO A 645 25.40 4.09 -38.70
CA PRO A 645 23.97 3.80 -38.87
C PRO A 645 23.10 4.59 -37.92
N VAL A 646 22.02 5.16 -38.44
CA VAL A 646 21.04 5.90 -37.65
C VAL A 646 19.66 5.29 -37.82
N THR A 647 18.98 5.04 -36.69
CA THR A 647 17.57 4.63 -36.69
C THR A 647 16.75 5.62 -35.89
N VAL A 648 15.68 6.11 -36.49
CA VAL A 648 14.74 7.04 -35.87
C VAL A 648 13.45 6.31 -35.56
N TYR A 649 12.99 6.39 -34.31
CA TYR A 649 11.77 5.78 -33.81
C TYR A 649 10.78 6.86 -33.39
N ASN A 650 9.49 6.62 -33.60
CA ASN A 650 8.46 7.41 -32.92
C ASN A 650 8.34 6.97 -31.43
N LEU A 651 7.50 7.64 -30.66
CA LEU A 651 7.27 7.31 -29.25
C LEU A 651 6.65 5.92 -29.01
N THR A 652 6.12 5.29 -30.05
CA THR A 652 5.58 3.92 -29.98
C THR A 652 6.63 2.85 -30.36
N GLY A 653 7.90 3.26 -30.55
CA GLY A 653 8.99 2.35 -30.93
C GLY A 653 8.99 1.93 -32.41
N THR A 654 8.08 2.49 -33.22
CA THR A 654 8.06 2.18 -34.66
C THR A 654 9.21 2.89 -35.37
N VAL A 655 9.93 2.17 -36.20
CA VAL A 655 11.00 2.75 -37.04
C VAL A 655 10.38 3.68 -38.09
N CYS A 656 10.71 4.97 -38.00
CA CYS A 656 10.26 6.00 -38.94
C CYS A 656 11.29 6.30 -40.04
N LEU A 657 12.59 6.11 -39.73
CA LEU A 657 13.68 6.34 -40.66
C LEU A 657 14.86 5.47 -40.33
N LYS A 658 15.51 4.87 -41.34
CA LYS A 658 16.84 4.26 -41.25
C LYS A 658 17.74 4.93 -42.26
N THR A 659 18.89 5.44 -41.80
CA THR A 659 19.87 6.14 -42.65
C THR A 659 21.28 6.00 -42.04
N THR A 660 22.25 6.73 -42.57
CA THR A 660 23.59 6.85 -42.01
C THR A 660 23.99 8.32 -41.90
N ILE A 661 24.92 8.62 -41.00
CA ILE A 661 25.55 9.94 -40.92
C ILE A 661 26.23 10.29 -42.23
N GLN A 662 25.93 11.45 -42.79
CA GLN A 662 26.60 12.01 -43.96
C GLN A 662 27.00 13.45 -43.65
N GLN A 663 28.27 13.77 -43.77
CA GLN A 663 28.85 15.07 -43.47
C GLN A 663 28.46 15.58 -42.06
N GLY A 664 28.52 14.65 -41.06
CA GLY A 664 28.20 14.94 -39.66
C GLY A 664 26.71 15.23 -39.38
N SER A 665 25.80 14.89 -40.29
CA SER A 665 24.38 15.19 -40.15
C SER A 665 23.47 14.13 -40.80
N ILE A 666 22.19 14.18 -40.48
CA ILE A 666 21.10 13.45 -41.13
C ILE A 666 19.93 14.35 -41.44
N ALA A 667 19.30 14.14 -42.59
CA ALA A 667 18.05 14.83 -42.95
C ALA A 667 16.86 14.03 -42.40
N LEU A 668 15.97 14.73 -41.72
CA LEU A 668 14.72 14.19 -41.14
C LEU A 668 13.51 14.55 -42.02
N ASN A 669 13.77 14.77 -43.30
CA ASN A 669 12.71 15.12 -44.26
C ASN A 669 11.67 13.99 -44.33
N GLY A 670 10.38 14.35 -44.33
CA GLY A 670 9.29 13.38 -44.37
C GLY A 670 8.78 12.93 -43.00
N LEU A 671 9.47 13.21 -41.92
CA LEU A 671 8.90 13.01 -40.57
C LEU A 671 7.95 14.15 -40.24
N GLN A 672 6.81 13.81 -39.65
CA GLN A 672 5.84 14.80 -39.16
C GLN A 672 6.36 15.52 -37.89
N SER A 673 5.76 16.64 -37.52
CA SER A 673 6.08 17.29 -36.23
C SER A 673 5.75 16.34 -35.07
N GLY A 674 6.71 16.09 -34.19
CA GLY A 674 6.56 15.13 -33.09
C GLY A 674 7.87 14.93 -32.33
N VAL A 675 7.82 14.04 -31.32
CA VAL A 675 8.99 13.61 -30.55
C VAL A 675 9.48 12.28 -31.10
N TYR A 676 10.78 12.17 -31.32
CA TYR A 676 11.42 11.00 -31.91
C TYR A 676 12.64 10.59 -31.08
N ALA A 677 12.84 9.28 -30.93
CA ALA A 677 14.07 8.70 -30.42
C ALA A 677 15.02 8.40 -31.59
N ILE A 678 16.26 8.85 -31.48
CA ILE A 678 17.30 8.62 -32.49
C ILE A 678 18.39 7.76 -31.89
N GLN A 679 18.69 6.65 -32.55
CA GLN A 679 19.79 5.75 -32.18
C GLN A 679 20.90 5.83 -33.24
N LEU A 680 22.11 6.08 -32.77
CA LEU A 680 23.34 6.07 -33.59
C LEU A 680 24.15 4.80 -33.36
N GLY A 681 23.97 3.78 -34.18
CA GLY A 681 24.72 2.53 -34.04
C GLY A 681 24.84 2.08 -32.59
N THR A 682 26.09 1.89 -32.12
CA THR A 682 26.42 1.63 -30.70
C THR A 682 26.88 2.88 -29.95
N ALA A 683 26.98 4.03 -30.62
CA ALA A 683 27.61 5.25 -30.07
C ALA A 683 26.72 6.10 -29.19
N GLY A 684 25.40 5.90 -29.18
CA GLY A 684 24.47 6.62 -28.32
C GLY A 684 23.07 6.79 -28.90
N SER A 685 22.22 7.42 -28.09
CA SER A 685 20.85 7.76 -28.48
C SER A 685 20.44 9.11 -27.91
N THR A 686 19.46 9.77 -28.54
CA THR A 686 18.89 11.04 -28.07
C THR A 686 17.42 11.15 -28.40
N LEU A 687 16.71 12.03 -27.68
CA LEU A 687 15.35 12.45 -28.01
C LEU A 687 15.42 13.80 -28.69
N ILE A 688 14.69 13.95 -29.77
CA ILE A 688 14.49 15.23 -30.45
C ILE A 688 13.01 15.56 -30.57
N ARG A 689 12.72 16.85 -30.62
CA ARG A 689 11.39 17.36 -31.01
C ARG A 689 11.52 18.06 -32.37
N LYS A 690 10.91 17.45 -33.38
CA LYS A 690 10.80 18.00 -34.71
C LYS A 690 9.58 18.92 -34.86
#